data_25fc50ab275e640436b23fc1270ae96f
#
_entry.id   25fc50ab275e640436b23fc1270ae96f
#
_cell.length_a   1.000
_cell.length_b   1.000
_cell.length_c   1.000
_cell.angle_alpha   90.00
_cell.angle_beta   90.00
_cell.angle_gamma   90.00
#
_symmetry.space_group_name_H-M   'P 1'
#
loop_
_entity.id
_entity.type
_entity.pdbx_description
1 polymer ?
#
loop_
_entity_poly.entity_id
_entity_poly.type
_entity_poly.pdbx_seq_one_letter_code
_entity_poly.pdbx_strand_id
1 'polypeptide(L)'
;MNKLHFGASYYPEHWKEERWAEDIRLMREVNFTVVRMGEFAWSTLEPAEGKFNFDWLDRAIEKLAAAGIVSVLGTPTAAPPAWLIEKYPDLLAVNENGRRVQFGNRCHYCVNSPDFHAATHRIVSAMAEHFGANPAIIGWQIDNEFNRVCYCERCQKFFQQFLASKYSSLAALNEWLSTSYWSQTYSSWEQIPIPIGAHNPGLMLEFKHFVTASYRQFQKLQVDLLRPHLAPDVWITHNFMGWYGGYDHYEMAADLDLASWDWYVPTGHHDYLKSGATHDLTRGFKRKNFWLIETQPGNVNWVPINNSTNKGEARAMAWHAIAHGADAILYWQWRSALGGQEQYHGTLVDQSGKPRPFYEEAQMLGKQMQLVSDLLAGSRMQARVAMLNSYDSRWSIEFQRHHGDFDYVAHFNHYYRALATNNVGVDIISADEPLDDYQLVIVPALVILNEKRVTNLTNFVQRGGHLVLTIRTGMKDEYNALLPSRQPGALAELAGVEVEDYYVLDELVPLEGNLLSGTSKQWAERLKVLDSNMTIPMARYSKSNGWLDGQVAMAVHSFGRGMVYTVGAYLDDPAQQKLINHILQIAGIRVLETPEGVEISQRVDPNDRVIYFVINHTAEARVLTLPWSGFDHLTGRDVRELQLEPYGAAIVTRSDQETA
;
A
#
# COMPACT_ATOMS: atom_id res chain seq x y z
N MET A 1 -14.95 -6.99 -12.20
CA MET A 1 -15.69 -5.77 -11.77
C MET A 1 -15.75 -4.84 -12.96
N ASN A 2 -16.94 -4.44 -13.39
CA ASN A 2 -17.08 -3.76 -14.68
C ASN A 2 -17.66 -2.33 -14.54
N LYS A 3 -17.72 -1.76 -13.34
CA LYS A 3 -18.26 -0.41 -13.11
C LYS A 3 -17.54 0.26 -11.96
N LEU A 4 -17.47 1.60 -12.00
CA LEU A 4 -17.05 2.40 -10.86
C LEU A 4 -18.10 2.35 -9.75
N HIS A 5 -17.64 2.21 -8.50
CA HIS A 5 -18.51 2.29 -7.33
C HIS A 5 -18.18 3.53 -6.49
N PHE A 6 -19.23 4.15 -5.97
CA PHE A 6 -19.15 5.30 -5.09
C PHE A 6 -20.03 5.10 -3.88
N GLY A 7 -19.53 5.36 -2.68
CA GLY A 7 -20.30 5.09 -1.47
C GLY A 7 -19.63 5.54 -0.17
N ALA A 8 -20.07 4.92 0.91
CA ALA A 8 -19.55 5.15 2.25
C ALA A 8 -19.74 3.92 3.15
N SER A 9 -19.03 3.90 4.28
CA SER A 9 -19.39 3.04 5.41
C SER A 9 -20.69 3.55 6.04
N TYR A 10 -21.62 2.65 6.27
CA TYR A 10 -22.95 2.92 6.80
C TYR A 10 -23.26 2.00 7.97
N TYR A 11 -23.68 2.57 9.09
CA TYR A 11 -23.99 1.84 10.32
C TYR A 11 -25.46 2.04 10.71
N PRO A 12 -26.39 1.32 10.04
CA PRO A 12 -27.82 1.44 10.31
C PRO A 12 -28.17 1.08 11.76
N GLU A 13 -27.40 0.20 12.42
CA GLU A 13 -27.57 -0.20 13.82
C GLU A 13 -27.35 0.94 14.83
N HIS A 14 -26.70 2.03 14.42
CA HIS A 14 -26.51 3.21 15.29
C HIS A 14 -27.76 4.12 15.32
N TRP A 15 -28.73 3.89 14.45
CA TRP A 15 -29.87 4.79 14.25
C TRP A 15 -31.21 4.04 14.28
N LYS A 16 -32.27 4.77 14.63
CA LYS A 16 -33.64 4.23 14.52
C LYS A 16 -33.99 3.93 13.07
N GLU A 17 -34.72 2.84 12.83
CA GLU A 17 -35.04 2.36 11.50
C GLU A 17 -35.90 3.38 10.67
N GLU A 18 -36.71 4.21 11.33
CA GLU A 18 -37.47 5.28 10.66
C GLU A 18 -36.58 6.29 9.94
N ARG A 19 -35.33 6.41 10.36
CA ARG A 19 -34.35 7.31 9.74
C ARG A 19 -33.74 6.73 8.45
N TRP A 20 -33.67 5.43 8.27
CA TRP A 20 -32.98 4.79 7.14
C TRP A 20 -33.56 5.25 5.78
N ALA A 21 -34.88 5.46 5.66
CA ALA A 21 -35.47 5.94 4.43
C ALA A 21 -34.90 7.30 4.00
N GLU A 22 -34.69 8.21 4.93
CA GLU A 22 -34.10 9.52 4.66
C GLU A 22 -32.59 9.42 4.32
N ASP A 23 -31.83 8.57 5.02
CA ASP A 23 -30.43 8.34 4.71
C ASP A 23 -30.30 7.77 3.27
N ILE A 24 -31.11 6.80 2.89
CA ILE A 24 -31.12 6.20 1.54
C ILE A 24 -31.51 7.25 0.48
N ARG A 25 -32.50 8.10 0.77
CA ARG A 25 -32.86 9.21 -0.12
C ARG A 25 -31.68 10.13 -0.40
N LEU A 26 -30.97 10.56 0.66
CA LEU A 26 -29.76 11.38 0.56
C LEU A 26 -28.61 10.65 -0.17
N MET A 27 -28.39 9.34 0.09
CA MET A 27 -27.41 8.54 -0.63
C MET A 27 -27.66 8.50 -2.14
N ARG A 28 -28.93 8.39 -2.55
CA ARG A 28 -29.30 8.45 -3.98
C ARG A 28 -29.01 9.82 -4.60
N GLU A 29 -29.22 10.89 -3.87
CA GLU A 29 -28.92 12.25 -4.35
C GLU A 29 -27.42 12.48 -4.59
N VAL A 30 -26.55 11.76 -3.88
CA VAL A 30 -25.09 11.73 -4.08
C VAL A 30 -24.68 10.75 -5.18
N ASN A 31 -25.60 9.98 -5.74
CA ASN A 31 -25.36 8.87 -6.68
C ASN A 31 -24.54 7.72 -6.08
N PHE A 32 -24.74 7.41 -4.81
CA PHE A 32 -24.13 6.22 -4.22
C PHE A 32 -24.65 4.95 -4.88
N THR A 33 -23.73 4.03 -5.15
CA THR A 33 -24.01 2.72 -5.73
C THR A 33 -23.69 1.58 -4.77
N VAL A 34 -22.94 1.86 -3.69
CA VAL A 34 -22.49 0.85 -2.73
C VAL A 34 -22.41 1.44 -1.31
N VAL A 35 -22.65 0.59 -0.31
CA VAL A 35 -22.29 0.86 1.09
C VAL A 35 -21.55 -0.32 1.70
N ARG A 36 -20.69 -0.06 2.69
CA ARG A 36 -20.04 -1.08 3.52
C ARG A 36 -20.70 -1.09 4.89
N MET A 37 -21.02 -2.29 5.42
CA MET A 37 -21.76 -2.46 6.68
C MET A 37 -21.28 -3.69 7.45
N GLY A 38 -21.44 -3.68 8.76
CA GLY A 38 -21.41 -4.87 9.63
C GLY A 38 -20.08 -5.19 10.30
N GLU A 39 -18.97 -4.60 9.89
CA GLU A 39 -17.61 -4.94 10.36
C GLU A 39 -17.37 -4.68 11.84
N PHE A 40 -18.22 -3.91 12.50
CA PHE A 40 -18.15 -3.64 13.94
C PHE A 40 -19.41 -4.06 14.70
N ALA A 41 -20.35 -4.72 14.04
CA ALA A 41 -21.69 -4.97 14.59
C ALA A 41 -21.83 -6.30 15.36
N TRP A 42 -20.71 -6.96 15.80
CA TRP A 42 -20.79 -8.29 16.40
C TRP A 42 -21.77 -8.39 17.56
N SER A 43 -21.75 -7.42 18.50
CA SER A 43 -22.67 -7.42 19.65
C SER A 43 -24.15 -7.31 19.27
N THR A 44 -24.45 -6.72 18.11
CA THR A 44 -25.82 -6.62 17.57
C THR A 44 -26.20 -7.84 16.75
N LEU A 45 -25.25 -8.42 16.01
CA LEU A 45 -25.44 -9.64 15.20
C LEU A 45 -25.52 -10.90 16.06
N GLU A 46 -24.77 -10.97 17.17
CA GLU A 46 -24.76 -12.05 18.14
C GLU A 46 -24.78 -11.47 19.57
N PRO A 47 -25.94 -11.03 20.08
CA PRO A 47 -26.06 -10.39 21.40
C PRO A 47 -25.74 -11.33 22.58
N ALA A 48 -25.77 -12.61 22.37
CA ALA A 48 -25.29 -13.65 23.29
C ALA A 48 -24.83 -14.85 22.45
N GLU A 49 -23.95 -15.66 23.03
CA GLU A 49 -23.34 -16.80 22.34
C GLU A 49 -24.38 -17.71 21.63
N GLY A 50 -24.24 -17.84 20.31
CA GLY A 50 -25.12 -18.62 19.46
C GLY A 50 -26.56 -18.07 19.31
N LYS A 51 -26.81 -16.85 19.76
CA LYS A 51 -28.08 -16.13 19.55
C LYS A 51 -27.90 -15.08 18.48
N PHE A 52 -28.24 -15.40 17.26
CA PHE A 52 -28.09 -14.51 16.12
C PHE A 52 -29.33 -13.62 15.93
N ASN A 53 -29.09 -12.38 15.51
CA ASN A 53 -30.08 -11.37 15.19
C ASN A 53 -29.70 -10.68 13.88
N PHE A 54 -30.11 -11.25 12.77
CA PHE A 54 -29.80 -10.74 11.41
C PHE A 54 -30.91 -9.91 10.80
N ASP A 55 -32.13 -9.97 11.33
CA ASP A 55 -33.33 -9.36 10.74
C ASP A 55 -33.21 -7.85 10.46
N TRP A 56 -32.50 -7.12 11.32
CA TRP A 56 -32.30 -5.68 11.11
C TRP A 56 -31.40 -5.41 9.91
N LEU A 57 -30.37 -6.26 9.71
CA LEU A 57 -29.42 -6.11 8.59
C LEU A 57 -30.09 -6.55 7.27
N ASP A 58 -30.91 -7.60 7.29
CA ASP A 58 -31.76 -7.98 6.14
C ASP A 58 -32.62 -6.80 5.66
N ARG A 59 -33.36 -6.16 6.58
CA ARG A 59 -34.19 -5.01 6.24
C ARG A 59 -33.38 -3.81 5.71
N ALA A 60 -32.18 -3.58 6.25
CA ALA A 60 -31.29 -2.52 5.75
C ALA A 60 -30.82 -2.82 4.32
N ILE A 61 -30.36 -4.05 4.06
CA ILE A 61 -29.91 -4.50 2.73
C ILE A 61 -31.08 -4.42 1.72
N GLU A 62 -32.27 -4.90 2.08
CA GLU A 62 -33.46 -4.84 1.21
C GLU A 62 -33.81 -3.41 0.81
N LYS A 63 -33.82 -2.47 1.78
CA LYS A 63 -34.14 -1.06 1.51
C LYS A 63 -33.11 -0.40 0.62
N LEU A 64 -31.79 -0.69 0.84
CA LEU A 64 -30.69 -0.21 0.00
C LEU A 64 -30.79 -0.78 -1.42
N ALA A 65 -30.99 -2.09 -1.54
CA ALA A 65 -31.13 -2.76 -2.82
C ALA A 65 -32.32 -2.23 -3.64
N ALA A 66 -33.45 -1.99 -2.99
CA ALA A 66 -34.62 -1.37 -3.61
C ALA A 66 -34.35 0.06 -4.14
N ALA A 67 -33.33 0.71 -3.60
CA ALA A 67 -32.82 2.02 -4.04
C ALA A 67 -31.72 1.93 -5.09
N GLY A 68 -31.30 0.73 -5.50
CA GLY A 68 -30.18 0.49 -6.43
C GLY A 68 -28.79 0.59 -5.81
N ILE A 69 -28.70 0.49 -4.47
CA ILE A 69 -27.42 0.54 -3.72
C ILE A 69 -27.12 -0.88 -3.25
N VAL A 70 -25.97 -1.42 -3.71
CA VAL A 70 -25.48 -2.74 -3.29
C VAL A 70 -24.69 -2.66 -1.99
N SER A 71 -24.42 -3.81 -1.37
CA SER A 71 -23.73 -3.88 -0.08
C SER A 71 -22.42 -4.64 -0.16
N VAL A 72 -21.44 -4.19 0.60
CA VAL A 72 -20.26 -4.94 1.02
C VAL A 72 -20.43 -5.23 2.50
N LEU A 73 -20.41 -6.50 2.90
CA LEU A 73 -20.51 -6.87 4.30
C LEU A 73 -19.12 -7.08 4.91
N GLY A 74 -18.92 -6.60 6.12
CA GLY A 74 -17.74 -6.88 6.92
C GLY A 74 -17.95 -8.05 7.87
N THR A 75 -16.96 -8.96 8.01
CA THR A 75 -16.94 -9.89 9.14
C THR A 75 -16.65 -9.09 10.42
N PRO A 76 -17.41 -9.28 11.50
CA PRO A 76 -17.40 -8.34 12.63
C PRO A 76 -16.26 -8.60 13.62
N THR A 77 -15.23 -9.32 13.19
CA THR A 77 -14.18 -9.86 14.08
C THR A 77 -13.24 -8.79 14.64
N ALA A 78 -13.19 -7.60 14.03
CA ALA A 78 -12.42 -6.47 14.57
C ALA A 78 -12.92 -5.96 15.93
N ALA A 79 -14.21 -6.19 16.26
CA ALA A 79 -14.84 -5.69 17.48
C ALA A 79 -15.55 -6.83 18.27
N PRO A 80 -14.80 -7.78 18.89
CA PRO A 80 -15.39 -8.85 19.69
C PRO A 80 -16.25 -8.27 20.81
N PRO A 81 -17.45 -8.86 21.09
CA PRO A 81 -18.39 -8.33 22.09
C PRO A 81 -17.94 -8.57 23.53
N ALA A 82 -18.46 -7.76 24.45
CA ALA A 82 -18.10 -7.82 25.88
C ALA A 82 -18.34 -9.19 26.50
N TRP A 83 -19.46 -9.86 26.17
CA TRP A 83 -19.78 -11.19 26.69
C TRP A 83 -18.74 -12.26 26.28
N LEU A 84 -18.12 -12.12 25.09
CA LEU A 84 -17.06 -13.01 24.62
C LEU A 84 -15.77 -12.82 25.42
N ILE A 85 -15.42 -11.56 25.70
CA ILE A 85 -14.25 -11.21 26.53
C ILE A 85 -14.44 -11.65 27.98
N GLU A 86 -15.65 -11.48 28.54
CA GLU A 86 -15.95 -11.94 29.88
C GLU A 86 -15.79 -13.46 30.00
N LYS A 87 -16.28 -14.21 29.01
CA LYS A 87 -16.18 -15.67 28.98
C LYS A 87 -14.75 -16.18 28.75
N TYR A 88 -14.00 -15.52 27.88
CA TYR A 88 -12.66 -15.92 27.45
C TYR A 88 -11.65 -14.76 27.56
N PRO A 89 -11.29 -14.31 28.76
CA PRO A 89 -10.42 -13.13 28.94
C PRO A 89 -9.01 -13.33 28.35
N ASP A 90 -8.58 -14.57 28.14
CA ASP A 90 -7.28 -14.91 27.55
C ASP A 90 -7.23 -14.73 26.03
N LEU A 91 -8.34 -14.41 25.38
CA LEU A 91 -8.32 -14.01 23.99
C LEU A 91 -7.75 -12.58 23.77
N LEU A 92 -7.75 -11.74 24.82
CA LEU A 92 -7.15 -10.43 24.72
C LEU A 92 -5.64 -10.50 24.47
N ALA A 93 -5.14 -9.69 23.56
CA ALA A 93 -3.73 -9.64 23.23
C ALA A 93 -2.86 -9.13 24.39
N VAL A 94 -1.61 -9.55 24.41
CA VAL A 94 -0.57 -9.05 25.33
C VAL A 94 0.40 -8.20 24.52
N ASN A 95 0.69 -6.99 24.99
CA ASN A 95 1.64 -6.09 24.33
C ASN A 95 3.09 -6.48 24.66
N GLU A 96 4.05 -5.82 24.03
CA GLU A 96 5.49 -6.02 24.21
C GLU A 96 5.99 -5.82 25.66
N ASN A 97 5.25 -5.07 26.48
CA ASN A 97 5.56 -4.85 27.89
C ASN A 97 4.94 -5.94 28.82
N GLY A 98 4.41 -7.01 28.26
CA GLY A 98 3.76 -8.10 29.00
C GLY A 98 2.37 -7.74 29.56
N ARG A 99 1.80 -6.59 29.20
CA ARG A 99 0.48 -6.17 29.69
C ARG A 99 -0.61 -6.63 28.73
N ARG A 100 -1.64 -7.26 29.27
CA ARG A 100 -2.86 -7.57 28.54
C ARG A 100 -3.60 -6.28 28.19
N VAL A 101 -4.02 -6.14 26.92
CA VAL A 101 -4.85 -5.00 26.50
C VAL A 101 -6.25 -5.11 27.10
N GLN A 102 -6.95 -3.98 27.19
CA GLN A 102 -8.29 -3.95 27.77
C GLN A 102 -9.36 -3.96 26.67
N PHE A 103 -10.55 -4.47 27.00
CA PHE A 103 -11.76 -4.29 26.22
C PHE A 103 -12.12 -2.80 26.12
N GLY A 104 -12.79 -2.40 25.03
CA GLY A 104 -13.32 -1.04 24.84
C GLY A 104 -12.74 -0.30 23.65
N ASN A 105 -11.93 -0.97 22.85
CA ASN A 105 -11.45 -0.53 21.54
C ASN A 105 -11.65 -1.66 20.52
N ARG A 106 -11.18 -1.50 19.29
CA ARG A 106 -11.13 -2.56 18.25
C ARG A 106 -9.76 -3.25 18.23
N CYS A 107 -9.65 -4.40 17.55
CA CYS A 107 -8.41 -5.16 17.36
C CYS A 107 -7.67 -5.48 18.67
N HIS A 108 -8.40 -5.75 19.74
CA HIS A 108 -7.83 -6.04 21.06
C HIS A 108 -7.61 -7.53 21.36
N TYR A 109 -7.79 -8.39 20.37
CA TYR A 109 -7.68 -9.84 20.45
C TYR A 109 -6.29 -10.36 20.03
N CYS A 110 -5.99 -11.58 20.44
CA CYS A 110 -4.87 -12.37 19.93
C CYS A 110 -5.34 -13.22 18.73
N VAL A 111 -4.81 -12.98 17.54
CA VAL A 111 -5.16 -13.74 16.32
C VAL A 111 -4.83 -15.23 16.40
N ASN A 112 -4.02 -15.65 17.39
CA ASN A 112 -3.65 -17.03 17.64
C ASN A 112 -4.48 -17.66 18.78
N SER A 113 -5.57 -17.04 19.25
CA SER A 113 -6.42 -17.59 20.30
C SER A 113 -7.39 -18.64 19.73
N PRO A 114 -7.36 -19.91 20.20
CA PRO A 114 -8.32 -20.92 19.79
C PRO A 114 -9.76 -20.55 20.12
N ASP A 115 -10.00 -19.89 21.27
CA ASP A 115 -11.33 -19.44 21.67
C ASP A 115 -11.85 -18.36 20.72
N PHE A 116 -10.94 -17.46 20.27
CA PHE A 116 -11.28 -16.46 19.28
C PHE A 116 -11.54 -17.09 17.90
N HIS A 117 -10.74 -18.08 17.49
CA HIS A 117 -10.99 -18.83 16.26
C HIS A 117 -12.35 -19.55 16.29
N ALA A 118 -12.69 -20.19 17.43
CA ALA A 118 -13.98 -20.87 17.59
C ALA A 118 -15.16 -19.88 17.53
N ALA A 119 -15.04 -18.72 18.18
CA ALA A 119 -16.05 -17.67 18.11
C ALA A 119 -16.17 -17.07 16.71
N THR A 120 -15.04 -16.80 16.04
CA THR A 120 -14.98 -16.34 14.65
C THR A 120 -15.64 -17.34 13.71
N HIS A 121 -15.31 -18.62 13.84
CA HIS A 121 -15.95 -19.69 13.06
C HIS A 121 -17.47 -19.66 13.21
N ARG A 122 -17.98 -19.54 14.41
CA ARG A 122 -19.42 -19.52 14.69
C ARG A 122 -20.13 -18.34 14.03
N ILE A 123 -19.66 -17.10 14.25
CA ILE A 123 -20.30 -15.91 13.71
C ILE A 123 -20.16 -15.82 12.18
N VAL A 124 -18.98 -16.09 11.66
CA VAL A 124 -18.72 -15.99 10.21
C VAL A 124 -19.48 -17.07 9.44
N SER A 125 -19.54 -18.32 9.95
CA SER A 125 -20.37 -19.37 9.34
C SER A 125 -21.85 -18.99 9.32
N ALA A 126 -22.39 -18.50 10.44
CA ALA A 126 -23.79 -18.09 10.50
C ALA A 126 -24.11 -16.93 9.54
N MET A 127 -23.20 -15.94 9.42
CA MET A 127 -23.34 -14.86 8.44
C MET A 127 -23.23 -15.38 7.00
N ALA A 128 -22.29 -16.26 6.71
CA ALA A 128 -22.11 -16.86 5.39
C ALA A 128 -23.33 -17.67 4.94
N GLU A 129 -23.86 -18.51 5.82
CA GLU A 129 -25.09 -19.30 5.56
C GLU A 129 -26.31 -18.39 5.30
N HIS A 130 -26.43 -17.30 6.05
CA HIS A 130 -27.60 -16.41 5.96
C HIS A 130 -27.51 -15.44 4.79
N PHE A 131 -26.35 -14.78 4.61
CA PHE A 131 -26.19 -13.68 3.66
C PHE A 131 -25.49 -14.08 2.36
N GLY A 132 -24.77 -15.19 2.33
CA GLY A 132 -23.84 -15.52 1.22
C GLY A 132 -24.48 -15.61 -0.16
N ALA A 133 -25.75 -16.03 -0.26
CA ALA A 133 -26.49 -16.13 -1.52
C ALA A 133 -27.30 -14.87 -1.87
N ASN A 134 -27.23 -13.80 -1.06
CA ASN A 134 -28.02 -12.58 -1.31
C ASN A 134 -27.41 -11.76 -2.48
N PRO A 135 -28.14 -11.58 -3.59
CA PRO A 135 -27.61 -10.90 -4.80
C PRO A 135 -27.36 -9.40 -4.61
N ALA A 136 -27.82 -8.79 -3.53
CA ALA A 136 -27.54 -7.40 -3.18
C ALA A 136 -26.16 -7.24 -2.51
N ILE A 137 -25.47 -8.35 -2.19
CA ILE A 137 -24.13 -8.35 -1.58
C ILE A 137 -23.11 -8.70 -2.66
N ILE A 138 -22.23 -7.74 -2.99
CA ILE A 138 -21.26 -7.88 -4.07
C ILE A 138 -19.85 -8.23 -3.56
N GLY A 139 -19.62 -8.14 -2.26
CA GLY A 139 -18.30 -8.43 -1.67
C GLY A 139 -18.33 -8.51 -0.16
N TRP A 140 -17.23 -9.05 0.38
CA TRP A 140 -17.00 -9.20 1.82
C TRP A 140 -15.65 -8.62 2.20
N GLN A 141 -15.61 -7.83 3.28
CA GLN A 141 -14.38 -7.42 3.93
C GLN A 141 -14.12 -8.30 5.13
N ILE A 142 -12.92 -8.87 5.20
CA ILE A 142 -12.47 -9.62 6.38
C ILE A 142 -11.97 -8.65 7.43
N ASP A 143 -12.52 -8.70 8.66
CA ASP A 143 -12.03 -7.92 9.81
C ASP A 143 -11.91 -6.41 9.50
N ASN A 144 -11.01 -5.69 10.17
CA ASN A 144 -10.68 -4.31 9.87
C ASN A 144 -9.26 -3.96 10.31
N GLU A 145 -8.42 -3.47 9.36
CA GLU A 145 -7.09 -2.91 9.64
C GLU A 145 -6.27 -3.71 10.66
N PHE A 146 -5.87 -4.92 10.33
CA PHE A 146 -5.01 -5.73 11.21
C PHE A 146 -3.78 -4.94 11.68
N ASN A 147 -3.66 -4.70 13.00
CA ASN A 147 -2.62 -3.81 13.53
C ASN A 147 -2.02 -4.24 14.88
N ARG A 148 -2.45 -5.36 15.47
CA ARG A 148 -2.08 -5.76 16.82
C ARG A 148 -1.17 -6.97 16.84
N VAL A 149 0.12 -6.79 17.15
CA VAL A 149 1.02 -7.91 17.46
C VAL A 149 0.80 -8.37 18.90
N CYS A 150 0.72 -9.70 19.12
CA CYS A 150 0.52 -10.28 20.43
C CYS A 150 1.77 -11.04 20.92
N TYR A 151 2.18 -10.75 22.15
CA TYR A 151 3.37 -11.31 22.81
C TYR A 151 3.02 -12.28 23.97
N CYS A 152 1.86 -12.92 23.92
CA CYS A 152 1.45 -13.87 24.97
C CYS A 152 2.22 -15.20 24.86
N GLU A 153 2.19 -16.00 25.92
CA GLU A 153 2.86 -17.32 25.97
C GLU A 153 2.40 -18.26 24.84
N ARG A 154 1.15 -18.17 24.41
CA ARG A 154 0.64 -18.95 23.28
C ARG A 154 1.33 -18.54 21.99
N CYS A 155 1.47 -17.24 21.73
CA CYS A 155 2.20 -16.74 20.57
C CYS A 155 3.66 -17.16 20.61
N GLN A 156 4.30 -17.17 21.79
CA GLN A 156 5.67 -17.69 21.93
C GLN A 156 5.77 -19.16 21.54
N LYS A 157 4.86 -20.01 22.01
CA LYS A 157 4.83 -21.44 21.64
C LYS A 157 4.60 -21.64 20.13
N PHE A 158 3.69 -20.87 19.54
CA PHE A 158 3.44 -20.95 18.10
C PHE A 158 4.61 -20.42 17.27
N PHE A 159 5.30 -19.39 17.74
CA PHE A 159 6.53 -18.92 17.11
C PHE A 159 7.64 -20.00 17.14
N GLN A 160 7.83 -20.68 18.27
CA GLN A 160 8.76 -21.81 18.38
C GLN A 160 8.40 -22.95 17.42
N GLN A 161 7.12 -23.29 17.30
CA GLN A 161 6.63 -24.29 16.33
C GLN A 161 6.82 -23.84 14.89
N PHE A 162 6.57 -22.56 14.58
CA PHE A 162 6.82 -21.97 13.27
C PHE A 162 8.28 -22.12 12.87
N LEU A 163 9.21 -21.76 13.75
CA LEU A 163 10.65 -21.95 13.53
C LEU A 163 11.01 -23.43 13.34
N ALA A 164 10.50 -24.31 14.17
CA ALA A 164 10.74 -25.75 14.07
C ALA A 164 10.19 -26.35 12.77
N SER A 165 9.16 -25.77 12.18
CA SER A 165 8.63 -26.21 10.87
C SER A 165 9.44 -25.65 9.68
N LYS A 166 10.08 -24.51 9.84
CA LYS A 166 10.86 -23.82 8.79
C LYS A 166 12.30 -24.34 8.68
N TYR A 167 12.93 -24.60 9.82
CA TYR A 167 14.33 -25.04 9.87
C TYR A 167 14.44 -26.55 10.01
N SER A 168 15.38 -27.16 9.25
CA SER A 168 15.60 -28.61 9.25
C SER A 168 16.03 -29.18 10.62
N SER A 169 16.64 -28.35 11.45
CA SER A 169 17.06 -28.67 12.81
C SER A 169 17.37 -27.42 13.62
N LEU A 170 17.41 -27.54 14.94
CA LEU A 170 17.85 -26.46 15.84
C LEU A 170 19.31 -26.04 15.57
N ALA A 171 20.17 -26.98 15.17
CA ALA A 171 21.56 -26.70 14.77
C ALA A 171 21.59 -25.80 13.51
N ALA A 172 20.75 -26.08 12.51
CA ALA A 172 20.63 -25.26 11.32
C ALA A 172 20.12 -23.86 11.65
N LEU A 173 19.12 -23.71 12.53
CA LEU A 173 18.67 -22.39 13.00
C LEU A 173 19.82 -21.64 13.68
N ASN A 174 20.56 -22.27 14.58
CA ASN A 174 21.67 -21.64 15.26
C ASN A 174 22.78 -21.18 14.30
N GLU A 175 23.05 -21.95 13.25
CA GLU A 175 24.02 -21.61 12.21
C GLU A 175 23.53 -20.41 11.39
N TRP A 176 22.35 -20.48 10.78
CA TRP A 176 21.80 -19.43 9.92
C TRP A 176 21.57 -18.10 10.66
N LEU A 177 21.16 -18.15 11.94
CA LEU A 177 20.99 -16.94 12.74
C LEU A 177 22.26 -16.50 13.45
N SER A 178 23.41 -17.18 13.24
CA SER A 178 24.71 -16.87 13.87
C SER A 178 24.61 -16.71 15.39
N THR A 179 23.89 -17.61 16.06
CA THR A 179 23.54 -17.48 17.49
C THR A 179 24.73 -17.66 18.42
N SER A 180 25.89 -18.12 17.92
CA SER A 180 27.15 -18.13 18.68
C SER A 180 27.61 -16.74 19.14
N TYR A 181 27.17 -15.69 18.42
CA TYR A 181 27.43 -14.29 18.79
C TYR A 181 26.74 -13.96 20.12
N TRP A 182 27.49 -13.48 21.10
CA TRP A 182 27.05 -13.20 22.46
C TRP A 182 26.39 -14.38 23.19
N SER A 183 26.85 -15.61 22.90
CA SER A 183 26.35 -16.84 23.56
C SER A 183 24.85 -17.05 23.46
N GLN A 184 24.23 -16.74 22.33
CA GLN A 184 22.80 -16.89 22.08
C GLN A 184 22.41 -18.28 21.57
N THR A 185 23.34 -19.23 21.51
CA THR A 185 23.08 -20.58 20.97
C THR A 185 22.02 -21.34 21.79
N TYR A 186 20.97 -21.75 21.12
CA TYR A 186 19.87 -22.50 21.71
C TYR A 186 20.17 -24.00 21.74
N SER A 187 19.84 -24.68 22.83
CA SER A 187 19.94 -26.13 22.99
C SER A 187 18.56 -26.84 22.94
N SER A 188 17.47 -26.08 22.99
CA SER A 188 16.10 -26.55 22.73
C SER A 188 15.26 -25.44 22.10
N TRP A 189 14.18 -25.82 21.41
CA TRP A 189 13.25 -24.87 20.77
C TRP A 189 12.54 -23.96 21.79
N GLU A 190 12.29 -24.47 23.00
CA GLU A 190 11.60 -23.78 24.10
C GLU A 190 12.41 -22.61 24.67
N GLN A 191 13.73 -22.60 24.44
CA GLN A 191 14.60 -21.49 24.84
C GLN A 191 14.49 -20.28 23.96
N ILE A 192 13.91 -20.41 22.75
CA ILE A 192 13.80 -19.30 21.80
C ILE A 192 12.69 -18.35 22.25
N PRO A 193 13.02 -17.07 22.57
CA PRO A 193 12.03 -16.09 22.97
C PRO A 193 11.34 -15.45 21.77
N ILE A 194 10.19 -14.80 21.98
CA ILE A 194 9.75 -13.74 21.08
C ILE A 194 10.74 -12.57 21.23
N PRO A 195 11.35 -12.07 20.14
CA PRO A 195 12.30 -10.96 20.24
C PRO A 195 11.57 -9.65 20.59
N ILE A 196 12.04 -8.99 21.65
CA ILE A 196 11.53 -7.68 22.10
C ILE A 196 12.72 -6.72 22.21
N GLY A 197 12.55 -5.50 21.69
CA GLY A 197 13.61 -4.51 21.65
C GLY A 197 14.77 -4.92 20.71
N ALA A 198 16.00 -4.56 21.05
CA ALA A 198 17.19 -4.98 20.31
C ALA A 198 17.48 -6.46 20.55
N HIS A 199 17.47 -7.25 19.49
CA HIS A 199 17.69 -8.69 19.52
C HIS A 199 18.48 -9.15 18.29
N ASN A 200 18.74 -10.45 18.16
CA ASN A 200 19.31 -11.06 16.95
C ASN A 200 18.48 -10.65 15.72
N PRO A 201 19.08 -9.98 14.70
CA PRO A 201 18.34 -9.45 13.56
C PRO A 201 17.63 -10.52 12.72
N GLY A 202 18.22 -11.70 12.61
CA GLY A 202 17.59 -12.83 11.93
C GLY A 202 16.34 -13.32 12.69
N LEU A 203 16.43 -13.46 14.02
CA LEU A 203 15.27 -13.84 14.83
C LEU A 203 14.17 -12.77 14.80
N MET A 204 14.53 -11.48 14.75
CA MET A 204 13.56 -10.38 14.57
C MET A 204 12.85 -10.48 13.22
N LEU A 205 13.57 -10.82 12.14
CA LEU A 205 12.97 -11.04 10.82
C LEU A 205 12.02 -12.25 10.84
N GLU A 206 12.43 -13.37 11.44
CA GLU A 206 11.57 -14.54 11.59
C GLU A 206 10.29 -14.25 12.38
N PHE A 207 10.37 -13.37 13.37
CA PHE A 207 9.17 -12.96 14.09
C PHE A 207 8.21 -12.14 13.24
N LYS A 208 8.71 -11.31 12.33
CA LYS A 208 7.87 -10.60 11.32
C LYS A 208 7.19 -11.60 10.37
N HIS A 209 7.91 -12.62 9.91
CA HIS A 209 7.32 -13.70 9.11
C HIS A 209 6.24 -14.46 9.87
N PHE A 210 6.48 -14.79 11.14
CA PHE A 210 5.50 -15.42 12.01
C PHE A 210 4.24 -14.55 12.20
N VAL A 211 4.39 -13.25 12.41
CA VAL A 211 3.26 -12.31 12.53
C VAL A 211 2.44 -12.30 11.24
N THR A 212 3.10 -12.22 10.08
CA THR A 212 2.45 -12.31 8.77
C THR A 212 1.68 -13.62 8.61
N ALA A 213 2.31 -14.75 8.91
CA ALA A 213 1.70 -16.07 8.83
C ALA A 213 0.48 -16.20 9.76
N SER A 214 0.58 -15.66 10.98
CA SER A 214 -0.52 -15.66 11.97
C SER A 214 -1.74 -14.89 11.48
N TYR A 215 -1.54 -13.68 10.96
CA TYR A 215 -2.64 -12.88 10.39
C TYR A 215 -3.22 -13.53 9.15
N ARG A 216 -2.38 -14.04 8.25
CA ARG A 216 -2.82 -14.73 7.05
C ARG A 216 -3.65 -15.98 7.38
N GLN A 217 -3.24 -16.76 8.38
CA GLN A 217 -4.00 -17.92 8.82
C GLN A 217 -5.37 -17.52 9.37
N PHE A 218 -5.45 -16.46 10.17
CA PHE A 218 -6.72 -15.95 10.70
C PHE A 218 -7.62 -15.36 9.62
N GLN A 219 -7.05 -14.64 8.65
CA GLN A 219 -7.77 -14.16 7.47
C GLN A 219 -8.30 -15.33 6.63
N LYS A 220 -7.44 -16.31 6.34
CA LYS A 220 -7.79 -17.49 5.55
C LYS A 220 -8.89 -18.33 6.19
N LEU A 221 -8.91 -18.47 7.51
CA LEU A 221 -10.02 -19.11 8.23
C LEU A 221 -11.36 -18.49 7.81
N GLN A 222 -11.46 -17.18 7.78
CA GLN A 222 -12.70 -16.47 7.44
C GLN A 222 -13.02 -16.58 5.94
N VAL A 223 -12.00 -16.49 5.07
CA VAL A 223 -12.16 -16.70 3.62
C VAL A 223 -12.72 -18.09 3.34
N ASP A 224 -12.16 -19.12 3.97
CA ASP A 224 -12.58 -20.52 3.78
C ASP A 224 -14.02 -20.78 4.29
N LEU A 225 -14.47 -20.06 5.31
CA LEU A 225 -15.85 -20.13 5.80
C LEU A 225 -16.86 -19.44 4.87
N LEU A 226 -16.47 -18.31 4.29
CA LEU A 226 -17.33 -17.53 3.38
C LEU A 226 -17.46 -18.18 2.01
N ARG A 227 -16.34 -18.59 1.40
CA ARG A 227 -16.26 -18.98 0.00
C ARG A 227 -17.29 -20.02 -0.46
N PRO A 228 -17.60 -21.09 0.29
CA PRO A 228 -18.59 -22.09 -0.12
C PRO A 228 -20.02 -21.57 -0.28
N HIS A 229 -20.35 -20.41 0.33
CA HIS A 229 -21.67 -19.82 0.35
C HIS A 229 -21.82 -18.66 -0.65
N LEU A 230 -20.71 -18.20 -1.27
CA LEU A 230 -20.71 -17.03 -2.16
C LEU A 230 -20.85 -17.43 -3.63
N ALA A 231 -21.54 -16.60 -4.40
CA ALA A 231 -21.50 -16.69 -5.85
C ALA A 231 -20.10 -16.39 -6.40
N PRO A 232 -19.71 -16.94 -7.59
CA PRO A 232 -18.34 -16.80 -8.10
C PRO A 232 -17.85 -15.37 -8.35
N ASP A 233 -18.75 -14.42 -8.53
CA ASP A 233 -18.50 -13.00 -8.77
C ASP A 233 -18.48 -12.15 -7.50
N VAL A 234 -18.84 -12.72 -6.35
CA VAL A 234 -18.74 -12.06 -5.04
C VAL A 234 -17.32 -12.16 -4.53
N TRP A 235 -16.69 -11.03 -4.40
CA TRP A 235 -15.27 -10.92 -4.01
C TRP A 235 -15.07 -10.81 -2.49
N ILE A 236 -13.86 -11.16 -2.05
CA ILE A 236 -13.40 -11.01 -0.66
C ILE A 236 -12.16 -10.12 -0.64
N THR A 237 -12.11 -9.18 0.29
CA THR A 237 -11.00 -8.26 0.53
C THR A 237 -10.70 -8.09 2.02
N HIS A 238 -9.62 -7.37 2.33
CA HIS A 238 -9.29 -6.78 3.62
C HIS A 238 -8.83 -5.34 3.38
N ASN A 239 -9.17 -4.40 4.26
CA ASN A 239 -8.75 -3.01 4.15
C ASN A 239 -7.35 -2.80 4.74
N PHE A 240 -6.36 -2.60 3.87
CA PHE A 240 -4.97 -2.38 4.24
C PHE A 240 -4.70 -0.91 4.60
N MET A 241 -3.68 -0.67 5.44
CA MET A 241 -3.25 0.67 5.87
C MET A 241 -2.02 1.17 5.08
N GLY A 242 -1.99 1.01 3.76
CA GLY A 242 -0.91 1.48 2.90
C GLY A 242 0.48 0.94 3.29
N TRP A 243 1.42 1.84 3.63
CA TRP A 243 2.78 1.49 4.03
C TRP A 243 2.92 0.91 5.45
N TYR A 244 1.90 0.29 6.01
CA TYR A 244 2.00 -0.36 7.32
C TYR A 244 3.09 -1.45 7.32
N GLY A 245 4.01 -1.42 8.29
CA GLY A 245 5.17 -2.32 8.37
C GLY A 245 4.99 -3.52 9.31
N GLY A 246 3.77 -3.81 9.74
CA GLY A 246 3.51 -4.88 10.71
C GLY A 246 3.55 -6.28 10.13
N TYR A 247 3.25 -6.43 8.83
CA TYR A 247 3.22 -7.69 8.09
C TYR A 247 3.50 -7.46 6.60
N ASP A 248 3.72 -8.53 5.84
CA ASP A 248 3.87 -8.49 4.39
C ASP A 248 2.50 -8.48 3.70
N HIS A 249 2.18 -7.39 3.02
CA HIS A 249 0.89 -7.22 2.33
C HIS A 249 0.76 -8.10 1.09
N TYR A 250 1.86 -8.44 0.40
CA TYR A 250 1.80 -9.36 -0.75
C TYR A 250 1.36 -10.76 -0.30
N GLU A 251 1.90 -11.24 0.83
CA GLU A 251 1.48 -12.51 1.42
C GLU A 251 0.03 -12.45 1.94
N MET A 252 -0.34 -11.35 2.60
CA MET A 252 -1.71 -11.15 3.11
C MET A 252 -2.73 -11.10 1.97
N ALA A 253 -2.41 -10.43 0.86
CA ALA A 253 -3.32 -10.32 -0.28
C ALA A 253 -3.48 -11.62 -1.07
N ALA A 254 -2.62 -12.63 -0.89
CA ALA A 254 -2.62 -13.86 -1.69
C ALA A 254 -3.97 -14.59 -1.70
N ASP A 255 -4.63 -14.67 -0.55
CA ASP A 255 -5.90 -15.39 -0.37
C ASP A 255 -7.15 -14.51 -0.67
N LEU A 256 -6.97 -13.25 -1.03
CA LEU A 256 -8.03 -12.29 -1.35
C LEU A 256 -8.27 -12.19 -2.86
N ASP A 257 -9.45 -11.73 -3.29
CA ASP A 257 -9.78 -11.53 -4.72
C ASP A 257 -9.28 -10.20 -5.24
N LEU A 258 -9.33 -9.16 -4.40
CA LEU A 258 -8.83 -7.83 -4.68
C LEU A 258 -8.16 -7.24 -3.44
N ALA A 259 -7.28 -6.26 -3.64
CA ALA A 259 -6.77 -5.42 -2.58
C ALA A 259 -7.69 -4.22 -2.36
N SER A 260 -7.88 -3.82 -1.12
CA SER A 260 -8.45 -2.53 -0.77
C SER A 260 -7.62 -1.86 0.33
N TRP A 261 -7.73 -0.54 0.45
CA TRP A 261 -6.96 0.19 1.44
C TRP A 261 -7.63 1.48 1.88
N ASP A 262 -7.11 2.06 2.95
CA ASP A 262 -7.65 3.21 3.63
C ASP A 262 -6.65 4.38 3.51
N TRP A 263 -7.11 5.50 2.91
CA TRP A 263 -6.30 6.68 2.74
C TRP A 263 -6.88 7.90 3.44
N TYR A 264 -6.09 8.47 4.32
CA TYR A 264 -6.44 9.68 5.04
C TYR A 264 -5.30 10.71 4.98
N VAL A 265 -5.67 11.99 5.01
CA VAL A 265 -4.77 13.13 5.22
C VAL A 265 -5.02 13.64 6.64
N PRO A 266 -4.33 13.10 7.64
CA PRO A 266 -4.65 13.41 9.03
C PRO A 266 -4.28 14.84 9.42
N THR A 267 -3.17 15.37 8.89
CA THR A 267 -2.70 16.74 9.12
C THR A 267 -2.12 17.31 7.82
N GLY A 268 -2.34 18.60 7.56
CA GLY A 268 -1.87 19.27 6.36
C GLY A 268 -2.81 19.10 5.17
N HIS A 269 -2.24 18.99 3.99
CA HIS A 269 -2.93 18.85 2.71
C HIS A 269 -2.49 17.60 1.96
N HIS A 270 -3.25 17.25 0.95
CA HIS A 270 -3.01 16.08 0.12
C HIS A 270 -1.66 16.17 -0.61
N ASP A 271 -0.72 15.31 -0.26
CA ASP A 271 0.50 15.06 -1.04
C ASP A 271 0.20 13.96 -2.07
N TYR A 272 -0.11 14.38 -3.30
CA TYR A 272 -0.48 13.47 -4.38
C TYR A 272 0.68 12.51 -4.76
N LEU A 273 1.93 12.93 -4.61
CA LEU A 273 3.09 12.07 -4.87
C LEU A 273 3.22 10.94 -3.84
N LYS A 274 2.91 11.24 -2.58
CA LYS A 274 2.89 10.24 -1.50
C LYS A 274 1.69 9.28 -1.62
N SER A 275 0.50 9.80 -1.90
CA SER A 275 -0.69 8.97 -2.08
C SER A 275 -0.62 8.15 -3.36
N GLY A 276 -0.08 8.70 -4.45
CA GLY A 276 0.18 7.98 -5.69
C GLY A 276 1.05 6.75 -5.48
N ALA A 277 2.17 6.89 -4.75
CA ALA A 277 3.00 5.75 -4.38
C ALA A 277 2.21 4.68 -3.60
N THR A 278 1.29 5.09 -2.72
CA THR A 278 0.51 4.12 -1.94
C THR A 278 -0.61 3.48 -2.76
N HIS A 279 -1.24 4.21 -3.67
CA HIS A 279 -2.19 3.64 -4.64
C HIS A 279 -1.51 2.59 -5.53
N ASP A 280 -0.33 2.90 -6.06
CA ASP A 280 0.45 2.00 -6.91
C ASP A 280 0.97 0.78 -6.14
N LEU A 281 1.35 0.96 -4.86
CA LEU A 281 1.68 -0.15 -3.95
C LEU A 281 0.48 -1.09 -3.74
N THR A 282 -0.70 -0.54 -3.46
CA THR A 282 -1.91 -1.34 -3.24
C THR A 282 -2.33 -2.09 -4.50
N ARG A 283 -2.26 -1.43 -5.67
CA ARG A 283 -2.48 -2.08 -6.95
C ARG A 283 -1.50 -3.24 -7.15
N GLY A 284 -0.25 -3.05 -6.74
CA GLY A 284 0.81 -4.04 -6.84
C GLY A 284 0.59 -5.30 -5.98
N PHE A 285 -0.15 -5.23 -4.86
CA PHE A 285 -0.42 -6.41 -4.02
C PHE A 285 -1.09 -7.55 -4.79
N LYS A 286 -1.93 -7.23 -5.77
CA LYS A 286 -2.63 -8.21 -6.61
C LYS A 286 -2.37 -8.03 -8.10
N ARG A 287 -1.58 -7.01 -8.51
CA ARG A 287 -1.39 -6.59 -9.91
C ARG A 287 -2.72 -6.36 -10.65
N LYS A 288 -3.69 -5.80 -9.94
CA LYS A 288 -5.06 -5.54 -10.39
C LYS A 288 -5.53 -4.20 -9.84
N ASN A 289 -6.59 -3.66 -10.44
CA ASN A 289 -7.33 -2.55 -9.87
C ASN A 289 -7.73 -2.86 -8.41
N PHE A 290 -7.86 -1.83 -7.60
CA PHE A 290 -8.11 -1.91 -6.17
C PHE A 290 -9.35 -1.09 -5.77
N TRP A 291 -9.76 -1.17 -4.51
CA TRP A 291 -10.77 -0.29 -3.94
C TRP A 291 -10.15 0.64 -2.89
N LEU A 292 -10.43 1.93 -2.99
CA LEU A 292 -10.25 2.85 -1.87
C LEU A 292 -11.50 2.73 -1.01
N ILE A 293 -11.42 1.82 -0.01
CA ILE A 293 -12.61 1.41 0.75
C ILE A 293 -12.87 2.31 1.96
N GLU A 294 -11.88 3.12 2.33
CA GLU A 294 -12.03 4.22 3.28
C GLU A 294 -11.24 5.45 2.82
N THR A 295 -11.89 6.60 2.86
CA THR A 295 -11.23 7.91 2.79
C THR A 295 -12.10 8.97 3.46
N GLN A 296 -11.50 10.15 3.74
CA GLN A 296 -12.18 11.20 4.49
C GLN A 296 -13.00 12.13 3.58
N PRO A 297 -14.25 12.47 3.98
CA PRO A 297 -14.98 13.58 3.37
C PRO A 297 -14.68 14.93 4.07
N GLY A 298 -13.95 14.93 5.16
CA GLY A 298 -13.61 16.11 5.97
C GLY A 298 -12.38 15.86 6.83
N ASN A 299 -12.36 16.36 8.06
CA ASN A 299 -11.26 16.12 9.00
C ASN A 299 -11.31 14.70 9.59
N VAL A 300 -10.16 14.18 9.99
CA VAL A 300 -10.04 13.02 10.89
C VAL A 300 -10.12 13.48 12.35
N ASN A 301 -9.93 12.56 13.34
CA ASN A 301 -10.02 12.91 14.76
C ASN A 301 -8.99 12.25 15.68
N TRP A 302 -7.96 11.62 15.13
CA TRP A 302 -6.99 10.80 15.90
C TRP A 302 -5.55 11.34 15.93
N VAL A 303 -5.32 12.56 15.44
CA VAL A 303 -4.00 13.21 15.46
C VAL A 303 -4.05 14.49 16.29
N PRO A 304 -2.91 15.05 16.71
CA PRO A 304 -2.89 16.29 17.50
C PRO A 304 -3.50 17.51 16.79
N ILE A 305 -3.44 17.55 15.44
CA ILE A 305 -4.02 18.65 14.63
C ILE A 305 -4.83 17.97 13.51
N ASN A 306 -6.16 18.01 13.64
CA ASN A 306 -7.12 17.44 12.71
C ASN A 306 -7.71 18.54 11.83
N ASN A 307 -6.94 19.03 10.86
CA ASN A 307 -7.45 20.09 9.98
C ASN A 307 -8.37 19.51 8.89
N SER A 308 -9.27 20.32 8.39
CA SER A 308 -10.10 20.00 7.23
C SER A 308 -9.30 20.18 5.94
N THR A 309 -9.63 19.38 4.94
CA THR A 309 -9.18 19.57 3.56
C THR A 309 -9.73 20.89 2.99
N ASN A 310 -9.07 21.45 1.99
CA ASN A 310 -9.60 22.56 1.23
C ASN A 310 -10.83 22.16 0.39
N LYS A 311 -11.64 23.14 0.01
CA LYS A 311 -12.76 22.91 -0.90
C LYS A 311 -12.23 22.37 -2.26
N GLY A 312 -12.74 21.23 -2.70
CA GLY A 312 -12.31 20.54 -3.91
C GLY A 312 -11.21 19.49 -3.68
N GLU A 313 -10.43 19.59 -2.61
CA GLU A 313 -9.28 18.71 -2.36
C GLU A 313 -9.69 17.23 -2.21
N ALA A 314 -10.74 16.94 -1.44
CA ALA A 314 -11.22 15.56 -1.29
C ALA A 314 -11.80 14.98 -2.59
N ARG A 315 -12.31 15.81 -3.49
CA ARG A 315 -12.72 15.39 -4.84
C ARG A 315 -11.51 15.10 -5.72
N ALA A 316 -10.45 15.91 -5.65
CA ALA A 316 -9.18 15.62 -6.34
C ALA A 316 -8.55 14.31 -5.82
N MET A 317 -8.59 14.06 -4.51
CA MET A 317 -8.15 12.78 -3.91
C MET A 317 -8.89 11.58 -4.50
N ALA A 318 -10.19 11.68 -4.68
CA ALA A 318 -10.99 10.61 -5.28
C ALA A 318 -10.60 10.35 -6.75
N TRP A 319 -10.48 11.41 -7.56
CA TRP A 319 -10.04 11.29 -8.96
C TRP A 319 -8.61 10.76 -9.07
N HIS A 320 -7.74 11.15 -8.16
CA HIS A 320 -6.36 10.66 -8.11
C HIS A 320 -6.32 9.14 -7.82
N ALA A 321 -7.09 8.66 -6.86
CA ALA A 321 -7.19 7.22 -6.60
C ALA A 321 -7.73 6.46 -7.83
N ILE A 322 -8.77 6.97 -8.52
CA ILE A 322 -9.31 6.38 -9.74
C ILE A 322 -8.25 6.39 -10.85
N ALA A 323 -7.53 7.49 -11.01
CA ALA A 323 -6.45 7.63 -11.98
C ALA A 323 -5.34 6.58 -11.79
N HIS A 324 -5.05 6.19 -10.55
CA HIS A 324 -4.09 5.14 -10.17
C HIS A 324 -4.66 3.72 -10.12
N GLY A 325 -5.92 3.52 -10.52
CA GLY A 325 -6.53 2.19 -10.68
C GLY A 325 -7.55 1.81 -9.61
N ALA A 326 -8.08 2.76 -8.83
CA ALA A 326 -9.22 2.46 -7.99
C ALA A 326 -10.51 2.29 -8.83
N ASP A 327 -11.28 1.23 -8.55
CA ASP A 327 -12.60 1.00 -9.13
C ASP A 327 -13.72 1.37 -8.16
N ALA A 328 -13.39 1.80 -6.94
CA ALA A 328 -14.34 2.31 -5.97
C ALA A 328 -13.73 3.36 -5.04
N ILE A 329 -14.58 4.27 -4.60
CA ILE A 329 -14.30 5.28 -3.58
C ILE A 329 -15.39 5.20 -2.52
N LEU A 330 -15.02 4.87 -1.28
CA LEU A 330 -15.94 4.86 -0.14
C LEU A 330 -15.44 5.83 0.94
N TYR A 331 -16.35 6.64 1.46
CA TYR A 331 -16.04 7.54 2.56
C TYR A 331 -16.24 6.87 3.91
N TRP A 332 -15.33 7.11 4.84
CA TRP A 332 -15.50 6.93 6.26
C TRP A 332 -15.96 8.26 6.86
N GLN A 333 -17.22 8.43 7.26
CA GLN A 333 -18.36 7.54 7.10
C GLN A 333 -19.59 8.36 6.69
N TRP A 334 -20.72 7.71 6.49
CA TRP A 334 -21.95 8.38 6.07
C TRP A 334 -22.40 9.45 7.06
N ARG A 335 -22.53 9.11 8.35
CA ARG A 335 -23.10 9.99 9.37
C ARG A 335 -22.31 9.98 10.67
N SER A 336 -22.15 11.16 11.30
CA SER A 336 -21.48 11.31 12.58
C SER A 336 -22.16 10.51 13.69
N ALA A 337 -21.41 9.67 14.39
CA ALA A 337 -21.89 9.00 15.59
C ALA A 337 -22.20 10.01 16.71
N LEU A 338 -23.18 9.70 17.55
CA LEU A 338 -23.52 10.54 18.71
C LEU A 338 -22.54 10.39 19.86
N GLY A 339 -21.74 9.34 19.87
CA GLY A 339 -20.75 9.02 20.88
C GLY A 339 -19.70 8.05 20.35
N GLY A 340 -18.74 7.69 21.20
CA GLY A 340 -17.64 6.81 20.82
C GLY A 340 -16.40 7.59 20.41
N GLN A 341 -15.36 6.83 20.05
CA GLN A 341 -14.01 7.36 19.83
C GLN A 341 -13.91 8.30 18.61
N GLU A 342 -14.79 8.12 17.62
CA GLU A 342 -14.75 8.85 16.34
C GLU A 342 -15.91 9.85 16.15
N GLN A 343 -16.51 10.31 17.22
CA GLN A 343 -17.64 11.27 17.18
C GLN A 343 -17.28 12.61 16.52
N TYR A 344 -16.01 13.00 16.47
CA TYR A 344 -15.54 14.23 15.81
C TYR A 344 -15.00 14.00 14.39
N HIS A 345 -15.04 12.76 13.89
CA HIS A 345 -14.62 12.50 12.51
C HIS A 345 -15.55 13.22 11.52
N GLY A 346 -14.97 13.80 10.45
CA GLY A 346 -15.72 14.43 9.37
C GLY A 346 -16.53 13.41 8.60
N THR A 347 -17.80 13.72 8.31
CA THR A 347 -18.77 12.82 7.69
C THR A 347 -19.58 13.56 6.64
N LEU A 348 -20.34 12.84 5.81
CA LEU A 348 -21.23 13.46 4.81
C LEU A 348 -22.48 14.08 5.44
N VAL A 349 -23.03 13.41 6.45
CA VAL A 349 -24.19 13.84 7.21
C VAL A 349 -23.79 14.04 8.67
N ASP A 350 -24.19 15.14 9.27
CA ASP A 350 -23.86 15.48 10.65
C ASP A 350 -24.67 14.66 11.67
N GLN A 351 -24.36 14.84 12.96
CA GLN A 351 -25.04 14.17 14.07
C GLN A 351 -26.54 14.48 14.13
N SER A 352 -26.98 15.64 13.60
CA SER A 352 -28.40 16.02 13.56
C SER A 352 -29.15 15.36 12.38
N GLY A 353 -28.41 14.69 11.49
CA GLY A 353 -28.94 14.05 10.30
C GLY A 353 -29.09 14.97 9.10
N LYS A 354 -28.38 16.11 9.07
CA LYS A 354 -28.36 17.04 7.94
C LYS A 354 -27.08 16.94 7.14
N PRO A 355 -27.12 17.12 5.80
CA PRO A 355 -25.93 17.21 4.97
C PRO A 355 -24.94 18.27 5.46
N ARG A 356 -23.64 17.93 5.48
CA ARG A 356 -22.55 18.87 5.72
C ARG A 356 -22.19 19.62 4.43
N PRO A 357 -21.42 20.73 4.47
CA PRO A 357 -21.00 21.47 3.27
C PRO A 357 -20.32 20.61 2.20
N PHE A 358 -19.52 19.62 2.60
CA PHE A 358 -18.87 18.70 1.67
C PHE A 358 -19.85 17.84 0.86
N TYR A 359 -21.08 17.67 1.30
CA TYR A 359 -22.11 16.86 0.62
C TYR A 359 -22.35 17.31 -0.83
N GLU A 360 -22.29 18.63 -1.11
CA GLU A 360 -22.44 19.18 -2.47
C GLU A 360 -21.27 18.74 -3.38
N GLU A 361 -20.05 18.68 -2.87
CA GLU A 361 -18.90 18.15 -3.61
C GLU A 361 -19.03 16.66 -3.88
N ALA A 362 -19.53 15.90 -2.92
CA ALA A 362 -19.81 14.49 -3.11
C ALA A 362 -20.91 14.26 -4.17
N GLN A 363 -21.95 15.11 -4.22
CA GLN A 363 -22.94 15.06 -5.30
C GLN A 363 -22.33 15.34 -6.68
N MET A 364 -21.41 16.31 -6.77
CA MET A 364 -20.69 16.60 -8.01
C MET A 364 -19.82 15.41 -8.43
N LEU A 365 -19.03 14.86 -7.51
CA LEU A 365 -18.22 13.67 -7.77
C LEU A 365 -19.05 12.49 -8.25
N GLY A 366 -20.14 12.17 -7.57
CA GLY A 366 -21.02 11.05 -7.94
C GLY A 366 -21.61 11.20 -9.33
N LYS A 367 -22.03 12.42 -9.72
CA LYS A 367 -22.48 12.71 -11.10
C LYS A 367 -21.36 12.53 -12.11
N GLN A 368 -20.17 13.03 -11.83
CA GLN A 368 -19.00 12.90 -12.70
C GLN A 368 -18.57 11.43 -12.85
N MET A 369 -18.53 10.66 -11.78
CA MET A 369 -18.23 9.23 -11.84
C MET A 369 -19.26 8.46 -12.67
N GLN A 370 -20.55 8.79 -12.56
CA GLN A 370 -21.60 8.18 -13.38
C GLN A 370 -21.39 8.46 -14.87
N LEU A 371 -21.00 9.69 -15.26
CA LEU A 371 -20.74 10.04 -16.66
C LEU A 371 -19.63 9.21 -17.31
N VAL A 372 -18.61 8.85 -16.56
CA VAL A 372 -17.43 8.14 -17.09
C VAL A 372 -17.38 6.66 -16.70
N SER A 373 -18.36 6.14 -15.98
CA SER A 373 -18.35 4.76 -15.48
C SER A 373 -18.22 3.74 -16.61
N ASP A 374 -18.97 3.90 -17.70
CA ASP A 374 -18.92 2.99 -18.85
C ASP A 374 -17.60 3.12 -19.62
N LEU A 375 -17.03 4.34 -19.73
CA LEU A 375 -15.73 4.59 -20.34
C LEU A 375 -14.60 3.89 -19.57
N LEU A 376 -14.69 3.88 -18.24
CA LEU A 376 -13.65 3.32 -17.36
C LEU A 376 -13.87 1.82 -17.05
N ALA A 377 -14.99 1.25 -17.49
CA ALA A 377 -15.29 -0.16 -17.23
C ALA A 377 -14.21 -1.11 -17.77
N GLY A 378 -13.61 -1.90 -16.89
CA GLY A 378 -12.55 -2.84 -17.24
C GLY A 378 -11.21 -2.19 -17.65
N SER A 379 -11.08 -0.86 -17.59
CA SER A 379 -9.81 -0.18 -17.85
C SER A 379 -8.80 -0.47 -16.73
N ARG A 380 -7.52 -0.45 -17.07
CA ARG A 380 -6.41 -0.76 -16.15
C ARG A 380 -5.24 0.20 -16.34
N MET A 381 -4.44 0.39 -15.30
CA MET A 381 -3.14 1.03 -15.42
C MET A 381 -2.21 0.17 -16.28
N GLN A 382 -1.36 0.83 -17.05
CA GLN A 382 -0.29 0.18 -17.81
C GLN A 382 1.02 0.94 -17.54
N ALA A 383 1.92 0.33 -16.78
CA ALA A 383 3.21 0.89 -16.45
C ALA A 383 4.34 0.18 -17.21
N ARG A 384 5.34 0.96 -17.65
CA ARG A 384 6.59 0.43 -18.23
C ARG A 384 7.75 0.51 -17.25
N VAL A 385 7.50 1.07 -16.08
CA VAL A 385 8.44 1.19 -14.97
C VAL A 385 7.94 0.41 -13.78
N ALA A 386 8.81 -0.41 -13.19
CA ALA A 386 8.55 -1.03 -11.90
C ALA A 386 9.49 -0.52 -10.84
N MET A 387 8.99 -0.40 -9.62
CA MET A 387 9.78 -0.24 -8.40
C MET A 387 9.59 -1.46 -7.51
N LEU A 388 10.70 -2.08 -7.10
CA LEU A 388 10.64 -3.31 -6.32
C LEU A 388 10.58 -3.00 -4.82
N ASN A 389 9.51 -3.47 -4.17
CA ASN A 389 9.33 -3.36 -2.73
C ASN A 389 9.62 -4.71 -2.05
N SER A 390 10.33 -4.68 -0.91
CA SER A 390 10.64 -5.85 -0.10
C SER A 390 10.43 -5.53 1.37
N TYR A 391 9.45 -6.21 1.99
CA TYR A 391 9.22 -6.09 3.44
C TYR A 391 10.41 -6.58 4.25
N ASP A 392 11.07 -7.66 3.83
CA ASP A 392 12.28 -8.16 4.49
C ASP A 392 13.41 -7.12 4.52
N SER A 393 13.66 -6.47 3.38
CA SER A 393 14.66 -5.41 3.29
C SER A 393 14.29 -4.20 4.15
N ARG A 394 13.02 -3.81 4.14
CA ARG A 394 12.49 -2.75 4.99
C ARG A 394 12.70 -3.08 6.48
N TRP A 395 12.28 -4.26 6.92
CA TRP A 395 12.44 -4.68 8.31
C TRP A 395 13.91 -4.81 8.70
N SER A 396 14.76 -5.37 7.83
CA SER A 396 16.20 -5.42 8.05
C SER A 396 16.81 -4.05 8.31
N ILE A 397 16.39 -3.04 7.55
CA ILE A 397 16.81 -1.65 7.74
C ILE A 397 16.26 -1.08 9.05
N GLU A 398 14.99 -1.30 9.35
CA GLU A 398 14.34 -0.82 10.58
C GLU A 398 15.01 -1.36 11.85
N PHE A 399 15.50 -2.61 11.82
CA PHE A 399 16.25 -3.20 12.94
C PHE A 399 17.64 -2.59 13.12
N GLN A 400 18.29 -2.18 12.05
CA GLN A 400 19.67 -1.65 12.05
C GLN A 400 19.81 -0.51 11.03
N ARG A 401 19.27 0.67 11.35
CA ARG A 401 19.22 1.82 10.42
C ARG A 401 20.60 2.40 10.10
N HIS A 402 21.54 2.37 11.03
CA HIS A 402 22.85 3.04 11.06
C HIS A 402 22.75 4.58 11.15
N HIS A 403 21.88 5.24 10.42
CA HIS A 403 21.53 6.65 10.58
C HIS A 403 20.12 6.77 11.13
N GLY A 404 19.91 7.55 12.20
CA GLY A 404 18.62 7.65 12.88
C GLY A 404 17.48 8.08 11.97
N ASP A 405 17.77 8.97 11.02
CA ASP A 405 16.78 9.53 10.09
C ASP A 405 16.68 8.72 8.78
N PHE A 406 17.44 7.63 8.61
CA PHE A 406 17.28 6.80 7.42
C PHE A 406 15.97 6.01 7.53
N ASP A 407 15.06 6.25 6.60
CA ASP A 407 13.78 5.57 6.51
C ASP A 407 13.62 4.92 5.13
N TYR A 408 13.29 3.61 5.12
CA TYR A 408 13.13 2.85 3.88
C TYR A 408 12.03 3.42 2.98
N VAL A 409 10.88 3.76 3.57
CA VAL A 409 9.73 4.29 2.81
C VAL A 409 10.03 5.69 2.26
N ALA A 410 10.71 6.53 3.04
CA ALA A 410 11.15 7.85 2.58
C ALA A 410 12.15 7.71 1.42
N HIS A 411 13.14 6.79 1.51
CA HIS A 411 14.09 6.52 0.43
C HIS A 411 13.38 5.95 -0.82
N PHE A 412 12.42 5.06 -0.64
CA PHE A 412 11.60 4.53 -1.72
C PHE A 412 10.82 5.64 -2.43
N ASN A 413 10.10 6.46 -1.66
CA ASN A 413 9.32 7.57 -2.18
C ASN A 413 10.17 8.65 -2.85
N HIS A 414 11.44 8.80 -2.47
CA HIS A 414 12.36 9.71 -3.14
C HIS A 414 12.55 9.37 -4.63
N TYR A 415 12.67 8.09 -4.97
CA TYR A 415 12.69 7.62 -6.37
C TYR A 415 11.31 7.73 -7.04
N TYR A 416 10.25 7.37 -6.33
CA TYR A 416 8.90 7.47 -6.86
C TYR A 416 8.54 8.92 -7.25
N ARG A 417 8.83 9.89 -6.38
CA ARG A 417 8.57 11.31 -6.65
C ARG A 417 9.24 11.78 -7.95
N ALA A 418 10.48 11.38 -8.21
CA ALA A 418 11.20 11.73 -9.42
C ALA A 418 10.58 11.12 -10.70
N LEU A 419 9.92 9.98 -10.62
CA LEU A 419 9.14 9.38 -11.71
C LEU A 419 7.78 10.08 -11.88
N ALA A 420 7.04 10.24 -10.79
CA ALA A 420 5.68 10.79 -10.80
C ALA A 420 5.64 12.25 -11.26
N THR A 421 6.64 13.08 -10.91
CA THR A 421 6.76 14.45 -11.42
C THR A 421 7.02 14.53 -12.94
N ASN A 422 7.43 13.43 -13.56
CA ASN A 422 7.52 13.25 -15.01
C ASN A 422 6.24 12.66 -15.63
N ASN A 423 5.18 12.47 -14.87
CA ASN A 423 3.95 11.82 -15.29
C ASN A 423 4.17 10.40 -15.84
N VAL A 424 5.12 9.66 -15.25
CA VAL A 424 5.44 8.28 -15.61
C VAL A 424 4.67 7.33 -14.72
N GLY A 425 3.85 6.46 -15.32
CA GLY A 425 3.15 5.40 -14.61
C GLY A 425 4.12 4.37 -14.03
N VAL A 426 3.91 4.01 -12.77
CA VAL A 426 4.79 3.10 -12.01
C VAL A 426 3.97 1.96 -11.43
N ASP A 427 4.46 0.73 -11.54
CA ASP A 427 4.00 -0.40 -10.72
C ASP A 427 4.94 -0.60 -9.54
N ILE A 428 4.41 -0.64 -8.32
CA ILE A 428 5.17 -1.01 -7.13
C ILE A 428 4.83 -2.46 -6.80
N ILE A 429 5.77 -3.36 -7.08
CA ILE A 429 5.55 -4.81 -6.99
C ILE A 429 6.52 -5.47 -6.01
N SER A 430 6.22 -6.71 -5.61
CA SER A 430 7.15 -7.51 -4.82
C SER A 430 8.47 -7.72 -5.58
N ALA A 431 9.59 -7.73 -4.87
CA ALA A 431 10.90 -8.01 -5.44
C ALA A 431 11.00 -9.44 -6.04
N ASP A 432 10.03 -10.30 -5.77
CA ASP A 432 9.98 -11.68 -6.26
C ASP A 432 9.08 -11.87 -7.50
N GLU A 433 8.44 -10.78 -8.01
CA GLU A 433 7.58 -10.80 -9.19
C GLU A 433 8.37 -10.83 -10.52
N PRO A 434 7.79 -11.39 -11.61
CA PRO A 434 8.37 -11.32 -12.94
C PRO A 434 8.48 -9.88 -13.47
N LEU A 435 9.53 -9.64 -14.29
CA LEU A 435 9.88 -8.30 -14.78
C LEU A 435 9.72 -8.15 -16.30
N ASP A 436 9.02 -9.07 -16.97
CA ASP A 436 8.98 -9.16 -18.44
C ASP A 436 8.28 -7.97 -19.12
N ASP A 437 7.33 -7.35 -18.42
CA ASP A 437 6.50 -6.26 -18.94
C ASP A 437 7.17 -4.86 -18.85
N TYR A 438 8.34 -4.77 -18.20
CA TYR A 438 8.95 -3.48 -17.88
C TYR A 438 10.16 -3.15 -18.74
N GLN A 439 10.42 -1.86 -18.92
CA GLN A 439 11.60 -1.32 -19.60
C GLN A 439 12.63 -0.77 -18.60
N LEU A 440 12.15 -0.25 -17.46
CA LEU A 440 12.96 0.26 -16.37
C LEU A 440 12.53 -0.37 -15.06
N VAL A 441 13.48 -0.86 -14.29
CA VAL A 441 13.26 -1.38 -12.94
C VAL A 441 14.16 -0.60 -11.97
N ILE A 442 13.58 -0.06 -10.91
CA ILE A 442 14.30 0.60 -9.82
C ILE A 442 14.20 -0.27 -8.58
N VAL A 443 15.32 -0.45 -7.90
CA VAL A 443 15.47 -1.34 -6.75
C VAL A 443 15.89 -0.53 -5.52
N PRO A 444 14.95 0.14 -4.81
CA PRO A 444 15.30 0.97 -3.67
C PRO A 444 15.72 0.13 -2.47
N ALA A 445 16.99 0.23 -2.08
CA ALA A 445 17.57 -0.39 -0.88
C ALA A 445 17.17 -1.86 -0.67
N LEU A 446 17.29 -2.69 -1.70
CA LEU A 446 17.02 -4.14 -1.63
C LEU A 446 18.17 -4.84 -0.88
N VAL A 447 18.18 -4.71 0.43
CA VAL A 447 19.24 -5.21 1.32
C VAL A 447 19.35 -6.72 1.25
N ILE A 448 18.22 -7.42 1.24
CA ILE A 448 18.13 -8.88 1.24
C ILE A 448 17.99 -9.40 -0.18
N LEU A 449 18.97 -10.21 -0.59
CA LEU A 449 18.94 -10.93 -1.85
C LEU A 449 18.79 -12.44 -1.61
N ASN A 450 18.06 -13.06 -2.53
CA ASN A 450 18.03 -14.51 -2.72
C ASN A 450 18.31 -14.86 -4.18
N GLU A 451 18.50 -16.12 -4.48
CA GLU A 451 18.84 -16.62 -5.83
C GLU A 451 17.77 -16.23 -6.87
N LYS A 452 16.48 -16.28 -6.50
CA LYS A 452 15.37 -15.90 -7.40
C LYS A 452 15.46 -14.44 -7.82
N ARG A 453 15.70 -13.52 -6.88
CA ARG A 453 15.84 -12.08 -7.15
C ARG A 453 17.05 -11.79 -8.05
N VAL A 454 18.20 -12.41 -7.76
CA VAL A 454 19.40 -12.29 -8.58
C VAL A 454 19.12 -12.76 -10.02
N THR A 455 18.51 -13.92 -10.19
CA THR A 455 18.16 -14.48 -11.49
C THR A 455 17.19 -13.59 -12.26
N ASN A 456 16.14 -13.08 -11.61
CA ASN A 456 15.16 -12.19 -12.24
C ASN A 456 15.79 -10.90 -12.74
N LEU A 457 16.60 -10.23 -11.90
CA LEU A 457 17.28 -8.99 -12.24
C LEU A 457 18.28 -9.21 -13.38
N THR A 458 19.08 -10.27 -13.33
CA THR A 458 20.06 -10.60 -14.36
C THR A 458 19.37 -10.87 -15.70
N ASN A 459 18.33 -11.69 -15.72
CA ASN A 459 17.56 -11.98 -16.93
C ASN A 459 16.89 -10.74 -17.51
N PHE A 460 16.37 -9.86 -16.67
CA PHE A 460 15.76 -8.59 -17.09
C PHE A 460 16.76 -7.72 -17.85
N VAL A 461 17.95 -7.49 -17.29
CA VAL A 461 18.98 -6.67 -17.94
C VAL A 461 19.52 -7.36 -19.20
N GLN A 462 19.75 -8.67 -19.17
CA GLN A 462 20.27 -9.42 -20.31
C GLN A 462 19.37 -9.29 -21.55
N ARG A 463 18.05 -9.15 -21.36
CA ARG A 463 17.07 -8.96 -22.44
C ARG A 463 16.97 -7.52 -22.94
N GLY A 464 17.61 -6.56 -22.30
CA GLY A 464 17.62 -5.15 -22.72
C GLY A 464 16.95 -4.20 -21.73
N GLY A 465 16.61 -4.66 -20.53
CA GLY A 465 16.05 -3.83 -19.47
C GLY A 465 17.07 -2.86 -18.86
N HIS A 466 16.59 -1.72 -18.39
CA HIS A 466 17.36 -0.74 -17.64
C HIS A 466 17.12 -0.96 -16.14
N LEU A 467 18.18 -1.16 -15.36
CA LEU A 467 18.12 -1.45 -13.94
C LEU A 467 18.81 -0.36 -13.11
N VAL A 468 18.15 0.14 -12.08
CA VAL A 468 18.74 1.04 -11.09
C VAL A 468 18.90 0.31 -9.77
N LEU A 469 20.12 0.02 -9.37
CA LEU A 469 20.50 -0.47 -8.05
C LEU A 469 20.84 0.73 -7.16
N THR A 470 20.23 0.81 -5.99
CA THR A 470 20.46 1.93 -5.08
C THR A 470 21.30 1.49 -3.89
N ILE A 471 21.67 2.44 -3.04
CA ILE A 471 22.41 2.18 -1.79
C ILE A 471 21.84 0.97 -1.03
N ARG A 472 22.69 0.25 -0.31
CA ARG A 472 22.40 -0.88 0.56
C ARG A 472 21.88 -2.13 -0.17
N THR A 473 21.84 -2.16 -1.49
CA THR A 473 21.39 -3.34 -2.26
C THR A 473 22.39 -4.50 -2.10
N GLY A 474 21.89 -5.70 -1.74
CA GLY A 474 22.69 -6.92 -1.71
C GLY A 474 23.71 -7.01 -0.58
N MET A 475 23.36 -6.51 0.60
CA MET A 475 24.22 -6.62 1.80
C MET A 475 24.03 -7.93 2.55
N LYS A 476 22.83 -8.50 2.52
CA LYS A 476 22.40 -9.59 3.40
C LYS A 476 21.70 -10.72 2.63
N ASP A 477 21.74 -11.90 3.24
CA ASP A 477 20.97 -13.07 2.80
C ASP A 477 19.54 -13.07 3.35
N GLU A 478 18.79 -14.12 3.02
CA GLU A 478 17.40 -14.32 3.43
C GLU A 478 17.19 -14.56 4.93
N TYR A 479 18.28 -14.80 5.67
CA TYR A 479 18.28 -14.95 7.13
C TYR A 479 18.68 -13.64 7.84
N ASN A 480 18.82 -12.54 7.07
CA ASN A 480 19.24 -11.23 7.57
C ASN A 480 20.70 -11.23 8.11
N ALA A 481 21.53 -12.16 7.68
CA ALA A 481 22.97 -12.20 7.93
C ALA A 481 23.74 -11.50 6.80
N LEU A 482 24.87 -10.87 7.13
CA LEU A 482 25.75 -10.27 6.11
C LEU A 482 26.27 -11.36 5.17
N LEU A 483 26.24 -11.09 3.86
CA LEU A 483 26.89 -11.95 2.89
C LEU A 483 28.42 -11.99 3.11
N PRO A 484 29.07 -13.14 2.91
CA PRO A 484 30.53 -13.25 3.02
C PRO A 484 31.28 -12.60 1.85
N SER A 485 30.54 -12.06 0.87
CA SER A 485 31.04 -11.30 -0.27
C SER A 485 30.77 -9.81 -0.11
N ARG A 486 31.55 -8.96 -0.81
CA ARG A 486 31.26 -7.53 -0.86
C ARG A 486 29.93 -7.26 -1.59
N GLN A 487 29.24 -6.22 -1.15
CA GLN A 487 28.03 -5.71 -1.79
C GLN A 487 28.32 -5.29 -3.25
N PRO A 488 27.44 -5.50 -4.21
CA PRO A 488 26.09 -6.05 -4.10
C PRO A 488 26.00 -7.59 -4.18
N GLY A 489 26.98 -8.31 -3.66
CA GLY A 489 26.98 -9.76 -3.59
C GLY A 489 26.96 -10.42 -4.98
N ALA A 490 26.04 -11.33 -5.22
CA ALA A 490 25.87 -12.03 -6.49
C ALA A 490 25.49 -11.12 -7.67
N LEU A 491 25.15 -9.85 -7.43
CA LEU A 491 24.88 -8.86 -8.48
C LEU A 491 26.14 -8.08 -8.91
N ALA A 492 27.34 -8.36 -8.35
CA ALA A 492 28.55 -7.58 -8.63
C ALA A 492 28.96 -7.61 -10.10
N GLU A 493 28.86 -8.77 -10.76
CA GLU A 493 29.13 -8.90 -12.19
C GLU A 493 28.10 -8.14 -13.02
N LEU A 494 26.80 -8.27 -12.68
CA LEU A 494 25.71 -7.57 -13.34
C LEU A 494 25.85 -6.04 -13.20
N ALA A 495 26.30 -5.57 -12.03
CA ALA A 495 26.48 -4.15 -11.72
C ALA A 495 27.78 -3.57 -12.29
N GLY A 496 28.78 -4.40 -12.59
CA GLY A 496 30.13 -4.00 -12.99
C GLY A 496 30.91 -3.27 -11.90
N VAL A 497 30.43 -3.32 -10.65
CA VAL A 497 31.04 -2.69 -9.48
C VAL A 497 30.88 -3.56 -8.24
N GLU A 498 31.78 -3.34 -7.27
CA GLU A 498 31.59 -3.77 -5.88
C GLU A 498 31.68 -2.58 -4.94
N VAL A 499 31.03 -2.65 -3.78
CA VAL A 499 31.15 -1.65 -2.72
C VAL A 499 32.35 -2.02 -1.85
N GLU A 500 33.41 -1.19 -1.89
CA GLU A 500 34.60 -1.41 -1.05
C GLU A 500 34.33 -1.12 0.42
N ASP A 501 33.53 -0.07 0.67
CA ASP A 501 33.12 0.36 1.99
C ASP A 501 31.92 1.29 1.92
N TYR A 502 31.21 1.50 3.05
CA TYR A 502 30.10 2.42 3.18
C TYR A 502 30.27 3.33 4.40
N TYR A 503 29.70 4.53 4.30
CA TYR A 503 29.83 5.58 5.31
C TYR A 503 28.47 6.15 5.66
N VAL A 504 28.21 6.28 6.95
CA VAL A 504 27.08 7.05 7.47
C VAL A 504 27.52 8.51 7.51
N LEU A 505 26.69 9.38 6.95
CA LEU A 505 26.99 10.80 6.79
C LEU A 505 26.17 11.63 7.78
N ASP A 506 26.84 12.43 8.59
CA ASP A 506 26.29 13.44 9.47
C ASP A 506 26.25 14.85 8.80
N GLU A 507 26.99 15.01 7.68
CA GLU A 507 27.02 16.20 6.86
C GLU A 507 26.77 15.87 5.39
N LEU A 508 26.38 16.88 4.58
CA LEU A 508 26.22 16.72 3.14
C LEU A 508 27.57 16.58 2.47
N VAL A 509 27.74 15.55 1.64
CA VAL A 509 28.94 15.31 0.86
C VAL A 509 28.71 15.70 -0.59
N PRO A 510 29.44 16.66 -1.16
CA PRO A 510 29.28 17.07 -2.55
C PRO A 510 29.64 15.95 -3.53
N LEU A 511 28.91 15.93 -4.64
CA LEU A 511 29.10 15.02 -5.78
C LEU A 511 29.42 15.82 -7.04
N GLU A 512 30.39 15.36 -7.82
CA GLU A 512 30.79 15.94 -9.08
C GLU A 512 30.83 14.88 -10.19
N GLY A 513 30.26 15.22 -11.34
CA GLY A 513 30.28 14.39 -12.55
C GLY A 513 29.80 15.16 -13.76
N ASN A 514 30.09 14.64 -14.95
CA ASN A 514 29.75 15.31 -16.21
C ASN A 514 28.22 15.43 -16.42
N LEU A 515 27.50 14.42 -15.96
CA LEU A 515 26.04 14.39 -16.05
C LEU A 515 25.38 15.01 -14.83
N LEU A 516 25.94 14.79 -13.64
CA LEU A 516 25.29 15.05 -12.37
C LEU A 516 26.25 15.69 -11.39
N SER A 517 25.83 16.78 -10.78
CA SER A 517 26.39 17.36 -9.57
C SER A 517 25.29 17.56 -8.55
N GLY A 518 25.60 17.46 -7.28
CA GLY A 518 24.66 17.55 -6.17
C GLY A 518 25.30 17.18 -4.85
N THR A 519 24.54 16.65 -3.92
CA THR A 519 25.04 16.20 -2.62
C THR A 519 24.49 14.82 -2.27
N SER A 520 25.26 14.06 -1.46
CA SER A 520 24.84 12.86 -0.77
C SER A 520 24.54 13.16 0.68
N LYS A 521 23.48 12.57 1.25
CA LYS A 521 23.10 12.67 2.66
C LYS A 521 22.96 11.29 3.29
N GLN A 522 23.11 11.18 4.60
CA GLN A 522 22.84 10.00 5.43
C GLN A 522 23.67 8.75 5.11
N TRP A 523 23.90 8.41 3.83
CA TRP A 523 24.57 7.18 3.41
C TRP A 523 25.34 7.38 2.11
N ALA A 524 26.59 6.90 2.10
CA ALA A 524 27.48 6.91 0.94
C ALA A 524 28.23 5.58 0.82
N GLU A 525 28.37 5.07 -0.40
CA GLU A 525 29.09 3.85 -0.74
C GLU A 525 30.26 4.19 -1.66
N ARG A 526 31.44 3.68 -1.35
CA ARG A 526 32.61 3.76 -2.18
C ARG A 526 32.57 2.62 -3.20
N LEU A 527 32.34 2.95 -4.46
CA LEU A 527 32.24 1.97 -5.54
C LEU A 527 33.60 1.73 -6.17
N LYS A 528 33.96 0.45 -6.32
CA LYS A 528 35.10 -0.01 -7.11
C LYS A 528 34.62 -0.59 -8.42
N VAL A 529 35.08 -0.03 -9.53
CA VAL A 529 34.80 -0.52 -10.88
C VAL A 529 35.56 -1.84 -11.09
N LEU A 530 34.85 -2.87 -11.55
CA LEU A 530 35.40 -4.21 -11.82
C LEU A 530 35.88 -4.36 -13.28
N ASP A 531 35.15 -3.78 -14.22
CA ASP A 531 35.51 -3.75 -15.65
C ASP A 531 35.40 -2.35 -16.22
N SER A 532 36.53 -1.71 -16.41
CA SER A 532 36.60 -0.32 -16.93
C SER A 532 36.25 -0.18 -18.43
N ASN A 533 36.12 -1.29 -19.18
CA ASN A 533 35.70 -1.23 -20.59
C ASN A 533 34.19 -1.14 -20.72
N MET A 534 33.45 -1.73 -19.79
CA MET A 534 31.98 -1.82 -19.80
C MET A 534 31.32 -0.94 -18.75
N THR A 535 32.07 -0.41 -17.76
CA THR A 535 31.56 0.38 -16.63
C THR A 535 32.12 1.79 -16.67
N ILE A 536 31.23 2.77 -16.71
CA ILE A 536 31.58 4.21 -16.77
C ILE A 536 31.16 4.88 -15.45
N PRO A 537 32.11 5.49 -14.69
CA PRO A 537 31.75 6.35 -13.58
C PRO A 537 30.92 7.56 -14.02
N MET A 538 29.76 7.75 -13.38
CA MET A 538 28.83 8.87 -13.67
C MET A 538 29.08 10.07 -12.75
N ALA A 539 29.42 9.81 -11.49
CA ALA A 539 29.75 10.83 -10.50
C ALA A 539 30.75 10.30 -9.48
N ARG A 540 31.49 11.25 -8.87
CA ARG A 540 32.44 10.98 -7.78
C ARG A 540 32.11 11.86 -6.59
N TYR A 541 32.48 11.41 -5.42
CA TYR A 541 32.47 12.26 -4.23
C TYR A 541 33.56 13.33 -4.38
N SER A 542 33.23 14.56 -4.06
CA SER A 542 34.16 15.68 -3.97
C SER A 542 34.85 15.64 -2.59
N LYS A 543 35.42 16.73 -2.15
CA LYS A 543 36.16 16.80 -0.88
C LYS A 543 35.19 16.64 0.31
N SER A 544 35.48 15.67 1.19
CA SER A 544 34.68 15.43 2.40
C SER A 544 35.57 14.95 3.57
N ASN A 545 35.56 13.66 3.87
CA ASN A 545 36.23 13.04 5.03
C ASN A 545 37.57 12.37 4.69
N GLY A 546 38.10 12.54 3.48
CA GLY A 546 39.29 11.92 2.97
C GLY A 546 39.13 10.48 2.46
N TRP A 547 38.21 9.71 3.01
CA TRP A 547 37.94 8.33 2.58
C TRP A 547 37.06 8.25 1.31
N LEU A 548 36.17 9.21 1.15
CA LEU A 548 35.31 9.34 -0.02
C LEU A 548 35.91 10.22 -1.12
N ASP A 549 36.86 11.08 -0.80
CA ASP A 549 37.42 12.08 -1.72
C ASP A 549 37.89 11.49 -3.04
N GLY A 550 37.26 11.91 -4.15
CA GLY A 550 37.54 11.43 -5.51
C GLY A 550 37.04 10.02 -5.82
N GLN A 551 36.43 9.32 -4.86
CA GLN A 551 35.93 7.96 -5.07
C GLN A 551 34.65 7.93 -5.90
N VAL A 552 34.41 6.82 -6.62
CA VAL A 552 33.22 6.66 -7.45
C VAL A 552 31.99 6.54 -6.55
N ALA A 553 31.00 7.42 -6.79
CA ALA A 553 29.72 7.43 -6.11
C ALA A 553 28.62 6.77 -6.93
N MET A 554 28.75 6.86 -8.28
CA MET A 554 27.74 6.32 -9.20
C MET A 554 28.46 5.80 -10.45
N ALA A 555 27.93 4.72 -11.02
CA ALA A 555 28.43 4.12 -12.25
C ALA A 555 27.29 3.56 -13.10
N VAL A 556 27.51 3.47 -14.41
CA VAL A 556 26.66 2.75 -15.35
C VAL A 556 27.45 1.63 -15.99
N HIS A 557 26.88 0.44 -16.04
CA HIS A 557 27.46 -0.77 -16.62
C HIS A 557 26.59 -1.31 -17.75
N SER A 558 27.19 -1.68 -18.87
CA SER A 558 26.53 -2.37 -19.98
C SER A 558 26.60 -3.87 -19.77
N PHE A 559 25.45 -4.54 -19.66
CA PHE A 559 25.36 -5.98 -19.48
C PHE A 559 24.33 -6.61 -20.43
N GLY A 560 24.76 -7.58 -21.23
CA GLY A 560 23.92 -8.16 -22.27
C GLY A 560 23.43 -7.10 -23.25
N ARG A 561 22.14 -6.88 -23.35
CA ARG A 561 21.53 -5.82 -24.16
C ARG A 561 21.03 -4.65 -23.36
N GLY A 562 21.14 -4.66 -22.03
CA GLY A 562 20.62 -3.67 -21.11
C GLY A 562 21.70 -2.87 -20.40
N MET A 563 21.29 -2.08 -19.43
CA MET A 563 22.16 -1.20 -18.66
C MET A 563 21.83 -1.26 -17.18
N VAL A 564 22.85 -1.21 -16.33
CA VAL A 564 22.71 -1.15 -14.87
C VAL A 564 23.30 0.15 -14.35
N TYR A 565 22.50 0.94 -13.66
CA TYR A 565 22.90 2.16 -12.97
C TYR A 565 23.06 1.86 -11.49
N THR A 566 24.28 1.92 -10.97
CA THR A 566 24.52 1.73 -9.53
C THR A 566 24.70 3.10 -8.88
N VAL A 567 23.82 3.40 -7.93
CA VAL A 567 23.76 4.67 -7.21
C VAL A 567 24.18 4.44 -5.78
N GLY A 568 25.45 4.66 -5.47
CA GLY A 568 26.05 4.49 -4.14
C GLY A 568 25.88 5.69 -3.21
N ALA A 569 24.99 6.62 -3.54
CA ALA A 569 24.75 7.85 -2.78
C ALA A 569 23.28 8.09 -2.54
N TYR A 570 22.88 8.58 -1.38
CA TYR A 570 21.54 9.11 -1.16
C TYR A 570 21.51 10.56 -1.65
N LEU A 571 21.04 10.75 -2.86
CA LEU A 571 21.09 12.03 -3.57
C LEU A 571 20.14 13.08 -2.97
N ASP A 572 20.45 14.37 -3.15
CA ASP A 572 19.47 15.43 -2.99
C ASP A 572 18.41 15.40 -4.09
N ASP A 573 17.29 16.10 -3.88
CA ASP A 573 16.15 16.06 -4.80
C ASP A 573 16.49 16.53 -6.22
N PRO A 574 17.25 17.65 -6.46
CA PRO A 574 17.64 18.07 -7.80
C PRO A 574 18.52 17.06 -8.54
N ALA A 575 19.49 16.45 -7.84
CA ALA A 575 20.37 15.44 -8.41
C ALA A 575 19.58 14.16 -8.74
N GLN A 576 18.70 13.74 -7.85
CA GLN A 576 17.81 12.61 -8.08
C GLN A 576 16.92 12.81 -9.31
N GLN A 577 16.28 13.97 -9.41
CA GLN A 577 15.42 14.31 -10.58
C GLN A 577 16.20 14.27 -11.88
N LYS A 578 17.40 14.86 -11.89
CA LYS A 578 18.27 14.90 -13.07
C LYS A 578 18.72 13.50 -13.50
N LEU A 579 19.06 12.64 -12.53
CA LEU A 579 19.41 11.24 -12.79
C LEU A 579 18.25 10.49 -13.43
N ILE A 580 17.06 10.57 -12.83
CA ILE A 580 15.87 9.86 -13.34
C ILE A 580 15.49 10.37 -14.73
N ASN A 581 15.51 11.68 -14.98
CA ASN A 581 15.23 12.24 -16.32
C ASN A 581 16.18 11.67 -17.37
N HIS A 582 17.49 11.57 -17.05
CA HIS A 582 18.46 10.98 -17.94
C HIS A 582 18.17 9.50 -18.23
N ILE A 583 17.87 8.72 -17.19
CA ILE A 583 17.57 7.28 -17.33
C ILE A 583 16.30 7.08 -18.17
N LEU A 584 15.25 7.86 -17.93
CA LEU A 584 14.00 7.80 -18.71
C LEU A 584 14.26 8.09 -20.19
N GLN A 585 15.08 9.09 -20.51
CA GLN A 585 15.48 9.42 -21.89
C GLN A 585 16.21 8.27 -22.56
N ILE A 586 17.20 7.66 -21.88
CA ILE A 586 17.99 6.53 -22.43
C ILE A 586 17.12 5.29 -22.59
N ALA A 587 16.22 5.01 -21.66
CA ALA A 587 15.27 3.90 -21.71
C ALA A 587 14.13 4.10 -22.73
N GLY A 588 14.06 5.29 -23.39
CA GLY A 588 13.02 5.61 -24.36
C GLY A 588 11.61 5.71 -23.74
N ILE A 589 11.52 6.03 -22.46
CA ILE A 589 10.26 6.18 -21.74
C ILE A 589 9.73 7.60 -21.93
N ARG A 590 8.51 7.69 -22.44
CA ARG A 590 7.88 8.98 -22.70
C ARG A 590 7.54 9.70 -21.41
N VAL A 591 7.89 10.97 -21.32
CA VAL A 591 7.49 11.90 -20.28
C VAL A 591 6.47 12.91 -20.80
N LEU A 592 5.60 13.41 -19.92
CA LEU A 592 4.65 14.47 -20.25
C LEU A 592 4.92 15.64 -19.32
N GLU A 593 5.29 16.78 -19.90
CA GLU A 593 5.52 18.00 -19.14
C GLU A 593 4.20 18.63 -18.72
N THR A 594 4.11 19.02 -17.47
CA THR A 594 2.94 19.68 -16.87
C THR A 594 3.38 20.85 -15.99
N PRO A 595 2.51 21.83 -15.75
CA PRO A 595 2.71 22.81 -14.69
C PRO A 595 2.87 22.12 -13.33
N GLU A 596 3.60 22.75 -12.43
CA GLU A 596 3.77 22.26 -11.06
C GLU A 596 2.41 21.97 -10.39
N GLY A 597 2.29 20.77 -9.78
CA GLY A 597 1.08 20.30 -9.13
C GLY A 597 -0.02 19.83 -10.07
N VAL A 598 0.23 19.72 -11.37
CA VAL A 598 -0.67 19.09 -12.34
C VAL A 598 -0.13 17.71 -12.70
N GLU A 599 -0.93 16.70 -12.54
CA GLU A 599 -0.62 15.32 -12.89
C GLU A 599 -1.35 14.88 -14.16
N ILE A 600 -0.68 14.09 -15.00
CA ILE A 600 -1.29 13.30 -16.06
C ILE A 600 -1.01 11.84 -15.82
N SER A 601 -2.04 11.06 -15.53
CA SER A 601 -1.95 9.60 -15.46
C SER A 601 -2.83 8.94 -16.52
N GLN A 602 -2.67 7.63 -16.74
CA GLN A 602 -3.27 6.94 -17.87
C GLN A 602 -3.87 5.60 -17.44
N ARG A 603 -5.11 5.32 -17.91
CA ARG A 603 -5.66 3.96 -17.91
C ARG A 603 -5.88 3.52 -19.36
N VAL A 604 -5.86 2.23 -19.59
CA VAL A 604 -6.11 1.63 -20.91
C VAL A 604 -7.37 0.78 -20.80
N ASP A 605 -8.33 1.00 -21.70
CA ASP A 605 -9.57 0.23 -21.75
C ASP A 605 -9.34 -1.16 -22.39
N PRO A 606 -10.32 -2.07 -22.38
CA PRO A 606 -10.20 -3.40 -23.00
C PRO A 606 -9.96 -3.39 -24.51
N ASN A 607 -10.12 -2.25 -25.19
CA ASN A 607 -9.88 -2.07 -26.63
C ASN A 607 -8.57 -1.31 -26.89
N ASP A 608 -7.66 -1.27 -25.91
CA ASP A 608 -6.37 -0.57 -25.96
C ASP A 608 -6.45 0.96 -26.16
N ARG A 609 -7.63 1.56 -25.92
CA ARG A 609 -7.79 3.01 -25.94
C ARG A 609 -7.23 3.61 -24.65
N VAL A 610 -6.37 4.62 -24.78
CA VAL A 610 -5.79 5.34 -23.65
C VAL A 610 -6.75 6.42 -23.16
N ILE A 611 -7.01 6.40 -21.86
CA ILE A 611 -7.82 7.40 -21.15
C ILE A 611 -6.87 8.17 -20.23
N TYR A 612 -6.77 9.48 -20.44
CA TYR A 612 -5.91 10.38 -19.68
C TYR A 612 -6.69 11.04 -18.54
N PHE A 613 -6.15 10.99 -17.35
CA PHE A 613 -6.61 11.75 -16.20
C PHE A 613 -5.68 12.94 -16.02
N VAL A 614 -6.22 14.14 -16.05
CA VAL A 614 -5.48 15.38 -15.84
C VAL A 614 -6.01 16.02 -14.58
N ILE A 615 -5.19 16.09 -13.53
CA ILE A 615 -5.63 16.53 -12.21
C ILE A 615 -4.76 17.67 -11.71
N ASN A 616 -5.40 18.77 -11.32
CA ASN A 616 -4.76 19.85 -10.62
C ASN A 616 -4.83 19.62 -9.11
N HIS A 617 -3.69 19.35 -8.50
CA HIS A 617 -3.58 19.10 -7.05
C HIS A 617 -3.32 20.39 -6.23
N THR A 618 -3.47 21.56 -6.83
CA THR A 618 -3.18 22.84 -6.19
C THR A 618 -4.44 23.67 -5.91
N ALA A 619 -4.34 24.58 -4.96
CA ALA A 619 -5.38 25.57 -4.64
C ALA A 619 -5.48 26.71 -5.65
N GLU A 620 -4.73 26.67 -6.76
CA GLU A 620 -4.72 27.67 -7.80
C GLU A 620 -5.20 27.07 -9.11
N ALA A 621 -5.84 27.89 -9.95
CA ALA A 621 -6.18 27.45 -11.31
C ALA A 621 -4.91 27.22 -12.13
N ARG A 622 -4.95 26.22 -13.02
CA ARG A 622 -3.84 25.87 -13.92
C ARG A 622 -4.34 25.78 -15.35
N VAL A 623 -3.46 26.10 -16.28
CA VAL A 623 -3.72 25.93 -17.71
C VAL A 623 -2.72 24.92 -18.25
N LEU A 624 -3.22 23.94 -18.99
CA LEU A 624 -2.39 22.93 -19.64
C LEU A 624 -2.75 22.82 -21.11
N THR A 625 -1.75 23.00 -22.00
CA THR A 625 -1.88 22.70 -23.42
C THR A 625 -1.46 21.25 -23.67
N LEU A 626 -2.41 20.43 -24.13
CA LEU A 626 -2.13 19.04 -24.48
C LEU A 626 -1.36 18.96 -25.82
N PRO A 627 -0.40 18.04 -25.98
CA PRO A 627 0.33 17.87 -27.27
C PRO A 627 -0.54 17.24 -28.37
N TRP A 628 -1.82 16.95 -28.11
CA TRP A 628 -2.82 16.40 -29.02
C TRP A 628 -4.19 17.06 -28.79
N SER A 629 -5.11 16.92 -29.74
CA SER A 629 -6.53 17.25 -29.56
C SER A 629 -7.27 16.06 -28.93
N GLY A 630 -8.20 16.31 -28.03
CA GLY A 630 -8.95 15.28 -27.34
C GLY A 630 -10.36 15.72 -26.96
N PHE A 631 -11.13 14.81 -26.40
CA PHE A 631 -12.47 15.04 -25.89
C PHE A 631 -12.47 14.87 -24.36
N ASP A 632 -12.87 15.90 -23.62
CA ASP A 632 -13.02 15.83 -22.16
C ASP A 632 -14.42 15.33 -21.82
N HIS A 633 -14.48 14.15 -21.22
CA HIS A 633 -15.72 13.46 -20.86
C HIS A 633 -16.46 14.08 -19.68
N LEU A 634 -15.81 14.89 -18.84
CA LEU A 634 -16.46 15.57 -17.73
C LEU A 634 -17.20 16.83 -18.17
N THR A 635 -16.71 17.51 -19.18
CA THR A 635 -17.32 18.74 -19.73
C THR A 635 -18.09 18.51 -21.02
N GLY A 636 -17.86 17.38 -21.70
CA GLY A 636 -18.47 17.05 -23.00
C GLY A 636 -17.95 17.94 -24.14
N ARG A 637 -16.68 18.35 -24.11
CA ARG A 637 -16.09 19.29 -25.09
C ARG A 637 -14.81 18.76 -25.70
N ASP A 638 -14.57 19.12 -26.95
CA ASP A 638 -13.27 18.99 -27.56
C ASP A 638 -12.28 19.96 -26.92
N VAL A 639 -11.08 19.46 -26.60
CA VAL A 639 -10.07 20.20 -25.88
C VAL A 639 -8.69 20.00 -26.51
N ARG A 640 -7.88 21.07 -26.53
CA ARG A 640 -6.45 21.05 -26.70
C ARG A 640 -5.77 21.85 -25.60
N GLU A 641 -6.51 22.79 -25.03
CA GLU A 641 -6.14 23.54 -23.84
C GLU A 641 -7.17 23.24 -22.74
N LEU A 642 -6.68 22.88 -21.58
CA LEU A 642 -7.48 22.60 -20.38
C LEU A 642 -7.32 23.76 -19.39
N GLN A 643 -8.45 24.33 -18.99
CA GLN A 643 -8.56 25.27 -17.88
C GLN A 643 -8.97 24.49 -16.64
N LEU A 644 -8.00 24.17 -15.79
CA LEU A 644 -8.21 23.37 -14.58
C LEU A 644 -8.45 24.30 -13.38
N GLU A 645 -9.65 24.27 -12.85
CA GLU A 645 -9.99 24.94 -11.59
C GLU A 645 -9.11 24.42 -10.43
N PRO A 646 -9.01 25.14 -9.32
CA PRO A 646 -8.39 24.60 -8.10
C PRO A 646 -8.94 23.21 -7.77
N TYR A 647 -8.06 22.23 -7.60
CA TYR A 647 -8.44 20.82 -7.35
C TYR A 647 -9.36 20.22 -8.44
N GLY A 648 -9.28 20.77 -9.67
CA GLY A 648 -10.07 20.33 -10.81
C GLY A 648 -9.47 19.10 -11.49
N ALA A 649 -10.33 18.33 -12.17
CA ALA A 649 -9.93 17.18 -12.98
C ALA A 649 -10.57 17.23 -14.36
N ALA A 650 -9.90 16.63 -15.37
CA ALA A 650 -10.42 16.35 -16.69
C ALA A 650 -10.12 14.89 -17.06
N ILE A 651 -11.05 14.22 -17.73
CA ILE A 651 -10.92 12.85 -18.23
C ILE A 651 -10.95 12.90 -19.75
N VAL A 652 -9.80 12.68 -20.38
CA VAL A 652 -9.62 12.98 -21.80
C VAL A 652 -9.26 11.74 -22.60
N THR A 653 -9.93 11.53 -23.73
CA THR A 653 -9.50 10.60 -24.79
C THR A 653 -9.02 11.38 -26.00
N ARG A 654 -8.08 10.83 -26.75
CA ARG A 654 -7.55 11.50 -27.97
C ARG A 654 -8.54 11.36 -29.13
N SER A 655 -8.71 12.44 -29.88
CA SER A 655 -9.62 12.45 -31.04
C SER A 655 -9.12 11.58 -32.21
N ASP A 656 -7.82 11.27 -32.27
CA ASP A 656 -7.22 10.45 -33.32
C ASP A 656 -7.27 8.93 -33.03
N GLN A 657 -7.79 8.52 -31.87
CA GLN A 657 -7.96 7.10 -31.48
C GLN A 657 -9.35 6.54 -31.83
N GLU A 658 -10.28 7.34 -32.34
CA GLU A 658 -11.62 6.88 -32.75
C GLU A 658 -11.65 6.19 -34.13
N THR A 659 -10.50 6.07 -34.81
CA THR A 659 -10.42 5.55 -36.19
C THR A 659 -9.41 4.43 -36.40
N ALA A 660 -9.16 3.61 -35.36
CA ALA A 660 -8.33 2.40 -35.50
C ALA A 660 -9.13 1.13 -35.23
#